data_39bea86f473338bcb9e181c7effca5a9
#
_entry.id   39bea86f473338bcb9e181c7effca5a9
#
_cell.length_a   1.000
_cell.length_b   1.000
_cell.length_c   1.000
_cell.angle_alpha   90.00
_cell.angle_beta   90.00
_cell.angle_gamma   90.00
#
_symmetry.space_group_name_H-M   'P 1'
#
loop_
_entity.id
_entity.type
_entity.pdbx_description
1 polymer ?
#
loop_
_entity_poly.entity_id
_entity_poly.type
_entity_poly.pdbx_seq_one_letter_code
_entity_poly.pdbx_strand_id
1 'polypeptide(L)'
;MKNFGRCRWKKRIISIALCWAVLISALITYPSMDTEAATKSLSIATAIKLAIRNSDEYEQAQMKVDSKKAERESAIKSLKLRKKNMSTFRWSPLLKIKFPEKPDLATASEFQFKPVQLAGEIQVAKRKVQDVLYKITEKVNNLYVEIVTLQETNAFNEKKYETLLDGIEHNKERLKMGEASQSDIDRQQKKADTLSQTLSRDRRTLEANLKKLSNMIGLDVTTGYTFDRPYVEATIRRSMLSELTTYTEDRDATYYEACIAAVTARMELNTNYSLMKSKYRKDIKMIARYVNDALGGRKISSRAFKNAYKKFLEKIDSYWKGKKRICLFIKIPKIWMKGSLDGTRYIEDDPYVLYQNALDYVSARKDEAAAKAELDQSVEDAFNNYINVRNSYQKYLSDLAEEELKIKQYEVKNRMGYMSLSEYEDAVDEYEELQNSMLETMKTYTQTLYSFDRLTCGGVSALLSGTDPELQVAEVGESYVEKDEAVAQYFLKPVIQRELFELSLYIPDEFPIEITHFELWCDDQQVGERTEVGGSIRHLALTKDNVETVKIRLYNGNEFIDDCVIDPNDENGILNIVTALNINKEETGVVGSFLTTTSEVTGLMTITFTALESEGIRYYRVLAENGKALGSGEKAPIDEGFKHLGLVSSDLGQLTIEFYDASGSLLYTGYMDADSGTLKKRVTE
;
A
#
# COMPACT_ATOMS: atom_id res chain seq x y z
N MET A 1 15.40 -0.58 32.04
CA MET A 1 14.73 -1.85 32.39
C MET A 1 14.02 -2.50 31.17
N LYS A 2 14.46 -2.25 29.92
CA LYS A 2 13.78 -2.74 28.69
C LYS A 2 14.45 -3.95 27.99
N ASN A 3 15.52 -4.52 28.52
CA ASN A 3 16.27 -5.59 27.84
C ASN A 3 16.13 -7.00 28.42
N PHE A 4 15.23 -7.23 29.40
CA PHE A 4 15.07 -8.57 30.02
C PHE A 4 13.94 -9.42 29.42
N GLY A 5 13.06 -8.86 28.60
CA GLY A 5 11.92 -9.57 27.99
C GLY A 5 12.25 -10.39 26.75
N ARG A 6 13.13 -9.89 25.86
CA ARG A 6 13.44 -10.53 24.56
C ARG A 6 14.20 -11.86 24.64
N CYS A 7 14.99 -12.05 25.67
CA CYS A 7 15.81 -13.29 25.80
C CYS A 7 15.01 -14.49 26.33
N ARG A 8 13.93 -14.25 27.10
CA ARG A 8 13.07 -15.32 27.63
C ARG A 8 12.09 -15.88 26.57
N TRP A 9 11.70 -15.07 25.62
CA TRP A 9 10.77 -15.49 24.54
C TRP A 9 11.46 -16.41 23.53
N LYS A 10 12.64 -16.03 23.04
CA LYS A 10 13.43 -16.89 22.12
C LYS A 10 13.74 -18.26 22.72
N LYS A 11 14.02 -18.36 24.02
CA LYS A 11 14.27 -19.65 24.68
C LYS A 11 13.01 -20.51 24.83
N ARG A 12 11.81 -19.93 24.97
CA ARG A 12 10.56 -20.71 25.05
C ARG A 12 10.10 -21.22 23.67
N ILE A 13 10.28 -20.44 22.62
CA ILE A 13 9.95 -20.87 21.25
C ILE A 13 10.90 -21.97 20.79
N ILE A 14 12.20 -21.86 21.09
CA ILE A 14 13.20 -22.89 20.78
C ILE A 14 12.97 -24.16 21.63
N SER A 15 12.55 -24.04 22.87
CA SER A 15 12.20 -25.22 23.71
C SER A 15 10.96 -25.96 23.21
N ILE A 16 9.95 -25.23 22.76
CA ILE A 16 8.71 -25.85 22.21
C ILE A 16 9.02 -26.50 20.87
N ALA A 17 9.75 -25.84 19.96
CA ALA A 17 10.17 -26.42 18.69
C ALA A 17 11.09 -27.64 18.86
N LEU A 18 11.97 -27.66 19.86
CA LEU A 18 12.83 -28.83 20.18
C LEU A 18 12.06 -30.00 20.80
N CYS A 19 11.08 -29.75 21.68
CA CYS A 19 10.21 -30.82 22.21
C CYS A 19 9.36 -31.45 21.09
N TRP A 20 8.88 -30.66 20.13
CA TRP A 20 8.08 -31.17 19.03
C TRP A 20 8.92 -31.91 17.97
N ALA A 21 10.12 -31.47 17.68
CA ALA A 21 11.08 -32.19 16.84
C ALA A 21 11.41 -33.59 17.41
N VAL A 22 11.42 -33.75 18.71
CA VAL A 22 11.67 -35.03 19.38
C VAL A 22 10.42 -35.91 19.40
N LEU A 23 9.22 -35.38 19.59
CA LEU A 23 7.97 -36.13 19.58
C LEU A 23 7.60 -36.60 18.13
N ILE A 24 7.81 -35.79 17.12
CA ILE A 24 7.57 -36.18 15.72
C ILE A 24 8.67 -37.11 15.20
N SER A 25 9.92 -36.96 15.63
CA SER A 25 10.98 -37.89 15.24
C SER A 25 10.86 -39.26 15.89
N ALA A 26 10.11 -39.40 17.00
CA ALA A 26 9.81 -40.70 17.60
C ALA A 26 8.68 -41.46 16.85
N LEU A 27 7.84 -40.76 16.10
CA LEU A 27 6.73 -41.37 15.39
C LEU A 27 7.10 -41.93 14.00
N ILE A 28 8.19 -41.49 13.34
CA ILE A 28 8.55 -41.97 12.00
C ILE A 28 10.06 -42.04 11.80
N THR A 29 10.70 -43.10 12.34
CA THR A 29 11.95 -43.64 11.79
C THR A 29 11.57 -44.67 10.73
N TYR A 30 11.27 -44.20 9.51
CA TYR A 30 11.22 -45.13 8.37
C TYR A 30 12.64 -45.33 7.83
N PRO A 31 13.03 -46.59 7.57
CA PRO A 31 14.22 -46.86 6.80
C PRO A 31 14.01 -46.27 5.39
N SER A 32 14.90 -45.40 4.97
CA SER A 32 15.00 -44.97 3.59
C SER A 32 15.21 -46.19 2.72
N MET A 33 14.26 -46.53 1.84
CA MET A 33 14.55 -47.42 0.74
C MET A 33 15.53 -46.71 -0.19
N ASP A 34 16.75 -47.22 -0.21
CA ASP A 34 17.79 -46.83 -1.16
C ASP A 34 17.32 -47.07 -2.58
N THR A 35 16.87 -46.02 -3.25
CA THR A 35 16.82 -45.95 -4.69
C THR A 35 17.76 -44.87 -5.14
N GLU A 36 18.91 -45.28 -5.71
CA GLU A 36 19.91 -44.46 -6.36
C GLU A 36 19.32 -43.70 -7.57
N ALA A 37 18.60 -42.64 -7.34
CA ALA A 37 18.45 -41.54 -8.25
C ALA A 37 18.49 -40.30 -7.38
N ALA A 38 19.44 -39.39 -7.61
CA ALA A 38 19.54 -38.14 -6.87
C ALA A 38 18.22 -37.39 -6.95
N THR A 39 17.33 -37.62 -5.97
CA THR A 39 16.03 -36.94 -5.88
C THR A 39 16.29 -35.49 -5.54
N LYS A 40 15.78 -34.59 -6.37
CA LYS A 40 15.87 -33.14 -6.14
C LYS A 40 14.82 -32.74 -5.12
N SER A 41 15.21 -32.03 -4.05
CA SER A 41 14.23 -31.44 -3.13
C SER A 41 13.60 -30.20 -3.75
N LEU A 42 12.28 -30.09 -3.68
CA LEU A 42 11.52 -28.91 -4.03
C LEU A 42 10.94 -28.28 -2.75
N SER A 43 11.52 -27.15 -2.33
CA SER A 43 10.96 -26.38 -1.22
C SER A 43 9.73 -25.56 -1.65
N ILE A 44 8.81 -25.31 -0.71
CA ILE A 44 7.61 -24.51 -0.94
C ILE A 44 7.97 -23.07 -1.44
N ALA A 45 9.03 -22.48 -0.91
CA ALA A 45 9.51 -21.16 -1.33
C ALA A 45 10.00 -21.16 -2.79
N THR A 46 10.66 -22.24 -3.22
CA THR A 46 11.07 -22.42 -4.63
C THR A 46 9.86 -22.61 -5.54
N ALA A 47 8.90 -23.41 -5.13
CA ALA A 47 7.66 -23.61 -5.88
C ALA A 47 6.89 -22.29 -6.09
N ILE A 48 6.78 -21.44 -5.05
CA ILE A 48 6.15 -20.11 -5.15
C ILE A 48 6.90 -19.22 -6.17
N LYS A 49 8.23 -19.12 -6.09
CA LYS A 49 9.03 -18.31 -7.02
C LYS A 49 8.85 -18.74 -8.48
N LEU A 50 8.83 -20.05 -8.71
CA LEU A 50 8.62 -20.62 -10.05
C LEU A 50 7.19 -20.34 -10.55
N ALA A 51 6.17 -20.51 -9.69
CA ALA A 51 4.78 -20.26 -10.04
C ALA A 51 4.53 -18.77 -10.36
N ILE A 52 5.11 -17.84 -9.62
CA ILE A 52 5.01 -16.41 -9.92
C ILE A 52 5.63 -16.14 -11.29
N ARG A 53 6.83 -16.65 -11.55
CA ARG A 53 7.52 -16.46 -12.83
C ARG A 53 6.74 -17.04 -14.02
N ASN A 54 5.99 -18.13 -13.82
CA ASN A 54 5.24 -18.83 -14.87
C ASN A 54 3.77 -18.40 -14.93
N SER A 55 3.37 -17.38 -14.17
CA SER A 55 1.97 -16.98 -14.06
C SER A 55 1.57 -15.94 -15.09
N ASP A 56 0.66 -16.32 -15.99
CA ASP A 56 0.01 -15.39 -16.93
C ASP A 56 -0.81 -14.30 -16.20
N GLU A 57 -1.44 -14.64 -15.04
CA GLU A 57 -2.20 -13.65 -14.23
C GLU A 57 -1.28 -12.52 -13.74
N TYR A 58 -0.06 -12.86 -13.32
CA TYR A 58 0.92 -11.87 -12.86
C TYR A 58 1.44 -11.01 -14.02
N GLU A 59 1.77 -11.63 -15.15
CA GLU A 59 2.21 -10.91 -16.36
C GLU A 59 1.12 -9.94 -16.85
N GLN A 60 -0.13 -10.39 -16.93
CA GLN A 60 -1.27 -9.54 -17.32
C GLN A 60 -1.47 -8.36 -16.36
N ALA A 61 -1.31 -8.59 -15.04
CA ALA A 61 -1.41 -7.53 -14.06
C ALA A 61 -0.30 -6.48 -14.24
N GLN A 62 0.94 -6.90 -14.53
CA GLN A 62 2.05 -5.99 -14.85
C GLN A 62 1.80 -5.23 -16.14
N MET A 63 1.39 -5.89 -17.21
CA MET A 63 1.03 -5.24 -18.48
C MET A 63 -0.07 -4.17 -18.29
N LYS A 64 -1.00 -4.41 -17.37
CA LYS A 64 -2.04 -3.42 -17.02
C LYS A 64 -1.44 -2.15 -16.40
N VAL A 65 -0.45 -2.28 -15.52
CA VAL A 65 0.27 -1.14 -14.95
C VAL A 65 0.97 -0.36 -16.05
N ASP A 66 1.71 -1.04 -16.95
CA ASP A 66 2.46 -0.37 -18.01
C ASP A 66 1.53 0.27 -19.05
N SER A 67 0.40 -0.35 -19.36
CA SER A 67 -0.65 0.24 -20.18
C SER A 67 -1.19 1.53 -19.57
N LYS A 68 -1.44 1.56 -18.25
CA LYS A 68 -1.91 2.76 -17.54
C LYS A 68 -0.84 3.86 -17.48
N LYS A 69 0.43 3.53 -17.33
CA LYS A 69 1.54 4.50 -17.42
C LYS A 69 1.61 5.14 -18.81
N ALA A 70 1.52 4.33 -19.88
CA ALA A 70 1.52 4.81 -21.26
C ALA A 70 0.30 5.69 -21.55
N GLU A 71 -0.89 5.32 -21.02
CA GLU A 71 -2.10 6.13 -21.12
C GLU A 71 -1.90 7.51 -20.48
N ARG A 72 -1.34 7.56 -19.26
CA ARG A 72 -1.05 8.81 -18.55
C ARG A 72 -0.06 9.68 -19.34
N GLU A 73 1.04 9.11 -19.80
CA GLU A 73 2.05 9.84 -20.59
C GLU A 73 1.44 10.43 -21.85
N SER A 74 0.66 9.64 -22.59
CA SER A 74 -0.07 10.09 -23.79
C SER A 74 -1.04 11.21 -23.45
N ALA A 75 -1.81 11.09 -22.37
CA ALA A 75 -2.75 12.12 -21.92
C ALA A 75 -2.03 13.43 -21.58
N ILE A 76 -0.94 13.39 -20.81
CA ILE A 76 -0.15 14.59 -20.47
C ILE A 76 0.37 15.28 -21.73
N LYS A 77 0.94 14.53 -22.68
CA LYS A 77 1.44 15.09 -23.95
C LYS A 77 0.31 15.75 -24.76
N SER A 78 -0.83 15.09 -24.87
CA SER A 78 -2.00 15.61 -25.61
C SER A 78 -2.58 16.88 -24.94
N LEU A 79 -2.70 16.89 -23.61
CA LEU A 79 -3.18 18.03 -22.84
C LEU A 79 -2.21 19.23 -22.93
N LYS A 80 -0.90 19.01 -22.82
CA LYS A 80 0.12 20.06 -23.04
C LYS A 80 0.00 20.67 -24.45
N LEU A 81 -0.15 19.83 -25.49
CA LEU A 81 -0.32 20.29 -26.87
C LEU A 81 -1.63 21.07 -27.04
N ARG A 82 -2.75 20.58 -26.50
CA ARG A 82 -4.06 21.25 -26.55
C ARG A 82 -4.01 22.60 -25.84
N LYS A 83 -3.43 22.66 -24.62
CA LYS A 83 -3.23 23.91 -23.87
C LYS A 83 -2.39 24.92 -24.67
N LYS A 84 -1.27 24.48 -25.27
CA LYS A 84 -0.44 25.31 -26.14
C LYS A 84 -1.20 25.81 -27.34
N ASN A 85 -1.99 24.97 -28.04
CA ASN A 85 -2.76 25.36 -29.19
C ASN A 85 -3.87 26.36 -28.86
N MET A 86 -4.50 26.26 -27.69
CA MET A 86 -5.51 27.20 -27.21
C MET A 86 -4.90 28.55 -26.84
N SER A 87 -3.72 28.60 -26.25
CA SER A 87 -3.06 29.83 -25.82
C SER A 87 -2.33 30.56 -26.97
N THR A 88 -2.14 29.94 -28.14
CA THR A 88 -1.31 30.49 -29.20
C THR A 88 -2.08 31.47 -30.06
N PHE A 89 -1.55 32.72 -30.18
CA PHE A 89 -1.96 33.66 -31.19
C PHE A 89 -1.30 33.28 -32.55
N ARG A 90 -2.08 33.15 -33.61
CA ARG A 90 -1.55 32.92 -34.95
C ARG A 90 -2.14 33.96 -35.92
N TRP A 91 -1.25 34.63 -36.60
CA TRP A 91 -1.60 35.50 -37.72
C TRP A 91 -1.06 34.89 -39.02
N SER A 92 -1.93 34.71 -39.99
CA SER A 92 -1.57 34.27 -41.34
C SER A 92 -1.77 35.43 -42.31
N PRO A 93 -0.87 35.63 -43.30
CA PRO A 93 -0.98 36.70 -44.29
C PRO A 93 -2.28 36.64 -45.10
N LEU A 94 -2.98 35.50 -45.13
CA LEU A 94 -4.27 35.30 -45.77
C LEU A 94 -5.49 35.60 -44.87
N LEU A 95 -5.37 36.54 -43.92
CA LEU A 95 -6.46 37.06 -43.07
C LEU A 95 -7.13 36.04 -42.10
N LYS A 96 -6.49 34.91 -41.80
CA LYS A 96 -6.95 34.05 -40.70
C LYS A 96 -6.22 34.41 -39.39
N ILE A 97 -6.88 35.21 -38.55
CA ILE A 97 -6.39 35.54 -37.20
C ILE A 97 -7.01 34.55 -36.24
N LYS A 98 -6.16 33.79 -35.54
CA LYS A 98 -6.57 32.94 -34.40
C LYS A 98 -6.19 33.66 -33.12
N PHE A 99 -7.20 34.00 -32.32
CA PHE A 99 -7.00 34.54 -30.98
C PHE A 99 -6.83 33.41 -29.94
N PRO A 100 -6.13 33.66 -28.83
CA PRO A 100 -6.13 32.73 -27.72
C PRO A 100 -7.53 32.46 -27.19
N GLU A 101 -7.87 31.19 -27.05
CA GLU A 101 -9.17 30.74 -26.54
C GLU A 101 -9.04 30.40 -25.05
N LYS A 102 -10.03 30.79 -24.26
CA LYS A 102 -10.14 30.33 -22.86
C LYS A 102 -10.81 28.94 -22.84
N PRO A 103 -10.29 28.01 -22.05
CA PRO A 103 -10.94 26.71 -21.92
C PRO A 103 -12.34 26.84 -21.32
N ASP A 104 -13.28 26.02 -21.75
CA ASP A 104 -14.54 25.79 -21.06
C ASP A 104 -14.31 25.02 -19.77
N LEU A 105 -15.36 24.76 -18.97
CA LEU A 105 -15.24 24.07 -17.69
C LEU A 105 -14.68 22.66 -17.86
N ALA A 106 -15.19 21.89 -18.81
CA ALA A 106 -14.78 20.52 -19.05
C ALA A 106 -13.29 20.45 -19.43
N THR A 107 -12.85 21.31 -20.38
CA THR A 107 -11.44 21.39 -20.79
C THR A 107 -10.53 21.88 -19.66
N ALA A 108 -10.97 22.87 -18.87
CA ALA A 108 -10.19 23.37 -17.75
C ALA A 108 -10.05 22.32 -16.65
N SER A 109 -11.12 21.58 -16.35
CA SER A 109 -11.11 20.46 -15.43
C SER A 109 -10.21 19.33 -15.94
N GLU A 110 -10.32 18.98 -17.21
CA GLU A 110 -9.48 17.95 -17.84
C GLU A 110 -7.99 18.27 -17.72
N PHE A 111 -7.60 19.54 -17.93
CA PHE A 111 -6.20 19.97 -17.79
C PHE A 111 -5.65 19.80 -16.37
N GLN A 112 -6.48 19.97 -15.36
CA GLN A 112 -6.06 19.92 -13.97
C GLN A 112 -6.22 18.53 -13.37
N PHE A 113 -7.29 17.84 -13.68
CA PHE A 113 -7.71 16.62 -12.99
C PHE A 113 -7.28 15.32 -13.67
N LYS A 114 -7.29 15.27 -15.04
CA LYS A 114 -7.01 14.02 -15.78
C LYS A 114 -5.66 13.38 -15.45
N PRO A 115 -4.55 14.13 -15.35
CA PRO A 115 -3.25 13.54 -14.97
C PRO A 115 -3.25 12.89 -13.59
N VAL A 116 -3.98 13.50 -12.64
CA VAL A 116 -4.12 13.02 -11.26
C VAL A 116 -5.00 11.77 -11.20
N GLN A 117 -6.11 11.77 -11.90
CA GLN A 117 -6.99 10.61 -12.03
C GLN A 117 -6.19 9.39 -12.53
N LEU A 118 -5.44 9.57 -13.62
CA LEU A 118 -4.63 8.49 -14.20
C LEU A 118 -3.49 8.04 -13.27
N ALA A 119 -2.93 8.93 -12.48
CA ALA A 119 -1.98 8.54 -11.44
C ALA A 119 -2.63 7.61 -10.41
N GLY A 120 -3.82 7.95 -9.90
CA GLY A 120 -4.58 7.07 -9.00
C GLY A 120 -4.87 5.70 -9.61
N GLU A 121 -5.27 5.67 -10.90
CA GLU A 121 -5.52 4.40 -11.61
C GLU A 121 -4.25 3.52 -11.72
N ILE A 122 -3.07 4.12 -11.91
CA ILE A 122 -1.79 3.40 -11.92
C ILE A 122 -1.54 2.76 -10.53
N GLN A 123 -1.81 3.49 -9.47
CA GLN A 123 -1.57 2.99 -8.13
C GLN A 123 -2.52 1.84 -7.77
N VAL A 124 -3.80 1.94 -8.12
CA VAL A 124 -4.74 0.82 -8.01
C VAL A 124 -4.25 -0.40 -8.80
N ALA A 125 -3.74 -0.19 -10.03
CA ALA A 125 -3.21 -1.27 -10.83
C ALA A 125 -1.97 -1.93 -10.19
N LYS A 126 -1.05 -1.14 -9.62
CA LYS A 126 0.11 -1.68 -8.88
C LYS A 126 -0.34 -2.49 -7.65
N ARG A 127 -1.33 -2.01 -6.91
CA ARG A 127 -1.88 -2.74 -5.76
C ARG A 127 -2.49 -4.07 -6.18
N LYS A 128 -3.21 -4.11 -7.31
CA LYS A 128 -3.75 -5.34 -7.87
C LYS A 128 -2.66 -6.35 -8.27
N VAL A 129 -1.46 -5.89 -8.66
CA VAL A 129 -0.30 -6.78 -8.87
C VAL A 129 0.10 -7.48 -7.57
N GLN A 130 0.12 -6.76 -6.44
CA GLN A 130 0.44 -7.35 -5.14
C GLN A 130 -0.62 -8.38 -4.71
N ASP A 131 -1.91 -8.07 -4.88
CA ASP A 131 -3.00 -9.00 -4.59
C ASP A 131 -2.88 -10.31 -5.42
N VAL A 132 -2.49 -10.21 -6.69
CA VAL A 132 -2.23 -11.37 -7.54
C VAL A 132 -1.07 -12.22 -6.99
N LEU A 133 0.01 -11.60 -6.49
CA LEU A 133 1.11 -12.33 -5.86
C LEU A 133 0.65 -13.12 -4.64
N TYR A 134 -0.14 -12.53 -3.75
CA TYR A 134 -0.69 -13.24 -2.60
C TYR A 134 -1.63 -14.38 -3.00
N LYS A 135 -2.45 -14.21 -4.05
CA LYS A 135 -3.31 -15.27 -4.59
C LYS A 135 -2.52 -16.46 -5.16
N ILE A 136 -1.45 -16.18 -5.90
CA ILE A 136 -0.58 -17.24 -6.43
C ILE A 136 0.10 -17.97 -5.28
N THR A 137 0.62 -17.25 -4.30
CA THR A 137 1.27 -17.82 -3.11
C THR A 137 0.32 -18.76 -2.36
N GLU A 138 -0.91 -18.32 -2.07
CA GLU A 138 -1.92 -19.16 -1.42
C GLU A 138 -2.25 -20.42 -2.24
N LYS A 139 -2.49 -20.27 -3.55
CA LYS A 139 -2.80 -21.42 -4.44
C LYS A 139 -1.67 -22.45 -4.41
N VAL A 140 -0.41 -22.01 -4.47
CA VAL A 140 0.76 -22.90 -4.40
C VAL A 140 0.88 -23.56 -3.04
N ASN A 141 0.78 -22.78 -1.96
CA ASN A 141 0.86 -23.28 -0.60
C ASN A 141 -0.19 -24.37 -0.34
N ASN A 142 -1.46 -24.10 -0.67
CA ASN A 142 -2.54 -25.04 -0.46
C ASN A 142 -2.36 -26.33 -1.27
N LEU A 143 -1.93 -26.22 -2.52
CA LEU A 143 -1.69 -27.39 -3.36
C LEU A 143 -0.48 -28.20 -2.89
N TYR A 144 0.58 -27.51 -2.46
CA TYR A 144 1.79 -28.16 -1.93
C TYR A 144 1.48 -28.93 -0.63
N VAL A 145 0.74 -28.30 0.30
CA VAL A 145 0.27 -28.97 1.54
C VAL A 145 -0.57 -30.19 1.22
N GLU A 146 -1.49 -30.11 0.24
CA GLU A 146 -2.33 -31.24 -0.17
C GLU A 146 -1.51 -32.39 -0.76
N ILE A 147 -0.48 -32.08 -1.58
CA ILE A 147 0.43 -33.09 -2.13
C ILE A 147 1.17 -33.82 -1.02
N VAL A 148 1.78 -33.09 -0.09
CA VAL A 148 2.56 -33.70 0.99
C VAL A 148 1.67 -34.52 1.93
N THR A 149 0.48 -33.99 2.28
CA THR A 149 -0.49 -34.73 3.10
C THR A 149 -0.92 -36.02 2.42
N LEU A 150 -1.23 -36.00 1.12
CA LEU A 150 -1.58 -37.18 0.37
C LEU A 150 -0.42 -38.22 0.29
N GLN A 151 0.82 -37.73 0.15
CA GLN A 151 2.01 -38.60 0.19
C GLN A 151 2.14 -39.30 1.54
N GLU A 152 2.03 -38.54 2.66
CA GLU A 152 2.11 -39.08 4.00
C GLU A 152 0.95 -40.06 4.30
N THR A 153 -0.29 -39.69 3.92
CA THR A 153 -1.47 -40.56 4.08
C THR A 153 -1.36 -41.84 3.26
N ASN A 154 -0.89 -41.75 2.00
CA ASN A 154 -0.67 -42.92 1.17
C ASN A 154 0.39 -43.85 1.77
N ALA A 155 1.53 -43.32 2.22
CA ALA A 155 2.60 -44.10 2.83
C ALA A 155 2.10 -44.84 4.11
N PHE A 156 1.31 -44.13 4.93
CA PHE A 156 0.66 -44.72 6.11
C PHE A 156 -0.32 -45.85 5.73
N ASN A 157 -1.21 -45.59 4.76
CA ASN A 157 -2.20 -46.54 4.33
C ASN A 157 -1.59 -47.78 3.57
N GLU A 158 -0.48 -47.59 2.87
CA GLU A 158 0.27 -48.67 2.23
C GLU A 158 0.83 -49.63 3.29
N LYS A 159 1.46 -49.09 4.34
CA LYS A 159 1.94 -49.90 5.44
C LYS A 159 0.83 -50.64 6.18
N LYS A 160 -0.30 -49.95 6.43
CA LYS A 160 -1.50 -50.61 7.00
C LYS A 160 -2.03 -51.72 6.11
N TYR A 161 -2.05 -51.54 4.80
CA TYR A 161 -2.47 -52.55 3.83
C TYR A 161 -1.56 -53.79 3.85
N GLU A 162 -0.25 -53.59 3.88
CA GLU A 162 0.73 -54.67 4.00
C GLU A 162 0.52 -55.46 5.32
N THR A 163 0.38 -54.76 6.46
CA THR A 163 0.09 -55.40 7.74
C THR A 163 -1.22 -56.23 7.74
N LEU A 164 -2.26 -55.70 7.07
CA LEU A 164 -3.53 -56.46 6.90
C LEU A 164 -3.36 -57.71 6.07
N LEU A 165 -2.58 -57.66 4.98
CA LEU A 165 -2.29 -58.83 4.16
C LEU A 165 -1.54 -59.92 4.91
N ASP A 166 -0.50 -59.52 5.69
CA ASP A 166 0.26 -60.44 6.55
C ASP A 166 -0.65 -61.07 7.61
N GLY A 167 -1.52 -60.25 8.23
CA GLY A 167 -2.50 -60.71 9.21
C GLY A 167 -3.50 -61.74 8.61
N ILE A 168 -3.98 -61.51 7.38
CA ILE A 168 -4.86 -62.43 6.65
C ILE A 168 -4.14 -63.76 6.39
N GLU A 169 -2.89 -63.74 5.96
CA GLU A 169 -2.12 -64.96 5.72
C GLU A 169 -1.89 -65.75 7.00
N HIS A 170 -1.51 -65.09 8.08
CA HIS A 170 -1.34 -65.68 9.38
C HIS A 170 -2.67 -66.30 9.92
N ASN A 171 -3.79 -65.61 9.79
CA ASN A 171 -5.08 -66.12 10.22
C ASN A 171 -5.58 -67.27 9.37
N LYS A 172 -5.22 -67.38 8.07
CA LYS A 172 -5.46 -68.54 7.23
C LYS A 172 -4.70 -69.80 7.75
N GLU A 173 -3.48 -69.63 8.24
CA GLU A 173 -2.73 -70.73 8.86
C GLU A 173 -3.35 -71.16 10.21
N ARG A 174 -3.78 -70.23 11.04
CA ARG A 174 -4.46 -70.50 12.31
C ARG A 174 -5.82 -71.16 12.09
N LEU A 175 -6.53 -70.80 11.02
CA LEU A 175 -7.78 -71.47 10.63
C LEU A 175 -7.55 -72.97 10.35
N LYS A 176 -6.45 -73.32 9.67
CA LYS A 176 -6.06 -74.69 9.44
C LYS A 176 -5.82 -75.51 10.70
N MET A 177 -5.35 -74.80 11.78
CA MET A 177 -5.13 -75.35 13.08
C MET A 177 -6.37 -75.32 13.99
N GLY A 178 -7.47 -74.73 13.53
CA GLY A 178 -8.71 -74.58 14.31
C GLY A 178 -8.70 -73.44 15.34
N GLU A 179 -7.74 -72.55 15.24
CA GLU A 179 -7.53 -71.44 16.19
C GLU A 179 -8.07 -70.08 15.71
N ALA A 180 -8.57 -69.97 14.50
CA ALA A 180 -9.21 -68.78 13.93
C ALA A 180 -10.52 -69.12 13.26
N SER A 181 -11.43 -68.13 13.06
CA SER A 181 -12.69 -68.33 12.34
C SER A 181 -12.59 -67.81 10.89
N GLN A 182 -13.39 -68.39 9.98
CA GLN A 182 -13.52 -67.88 8.61
C GLN A 182 -14.05 -66.43 8.60
N SER A 183 -14.94 -66.14 9.56
CA SER A 183 -15.51 -64.77 9.69
C SER A 183 -14.46 -63.69 9.96
N ASP A 184 -13.39 -64.02 10.73
CA ASP A 184 -12.31 -63.07 10.99
C ASP A 184 -11.49 -62.77 9.72
N ILE A 185 -11.19 -63.83 8.95
CA ILE A 185 -10.51 -63.65 7.66
C ILE A 185 -11.34 -62.81 6.69
N ASP A 186 -12.65 -63.09 6.57
CA ASP A 186 -13.54 -62.35 5.67
C ASP A 186 -13.66 -60.87 6.08
N ARG A 187 -13.66 -60.59 7.40
CA ARG A 187 -13.65 -59.23 7.92
C ARG A 187 -12.36 -58.49 7.56
N GLN A 188 -11.20 -59.09 7.78
CA GLN A 188 -9.91 -58.53 7.41
C GLN A 188 -9.75 -58.36 5.90
N GLN A 189 -10.20 -59.29 5.09
CA GLN A 189 -10.19 -59.17 3.64
C GLN A 189 -11.02 -58.01 3.16
N LYS A 190 -12.21 -57.80 3.73
CA LYS A 190 -13.06 -56.65 3.41
C LYS A 190 -12.39 -55.31 3.80
N LYS A 191 -11.69 -55.24 4.94
CA LYS A 191 -10.90 -54.09 5.33
C LYS A 191 -9.78 -53.80 4.31
N ALA A 192 -9.03 -54.86 3.90
CA ALA A 192 -7.96 -54.73 2.91
C ALA A 192 -8.47 -54.27 1.55
N ASP A 193 -9.61 -54.83 1.07
CA ASP A 193 -10.22 -54.40 -0.20
C ASP A 193 -10.65 -52.93 -0.18
N THR A 194 -11.25 -52.49 0.93
CA THR A 194 -11.63 -51.06 1.11
C THR A 194 -10.42 -50.14 1.10
N LEU A 195 -9.36 -50.55 1.81
CA LEU A 195 -8.11 -49.76 1.89
C LEU A 195 -7.40 -49.69 0.54
N SER A 196 -7.37 -50.81 -0.23
CA SER A 196 -6.84 -50.85 -1.60
C SER A 196 -7.57 -49.90 -2.56
N GLN A 197 -8.90 -49.81 -2.43
CA GLN A 197 -9.70 -48.87 -3.22
C GLN A 197 -9.38 -47.43 -2.83
N THR A 198 -9.21 -47.13 -1.55
CA THR A 198 -8.82 -45.80 -1.04
C THR A 198 -7.45 -45.41 -1.57
N LEU A 199 -6.45 -46.27 -1.45
CA LEU A 199 -5.09 -46.05 -1.99
C LEU A 199 -5.11 -45.78 -3.50
N SER A 200 -5.92 -46.56 -4.26
CA SER A 200 -6.05 -46.35 -5.71
C SER A 200 -6.68 -45.00 -6.08
N ARG A 201 -7.61 -44.51 -5.29
CA ARG A 201 -8.21 -43.18 -5.45
C ARG A 201 -7.19 -42.07 -5.08
N ASP A 202 -6.54 -42.20 -3.95
CA ASP A 202 -5.65 -41.19 -3.41
C ASP A 202 -4.38 -41.04 -4.25
N ARG A 203 -3.84 -42.16 -4.79
CA ARG A 203 -2.75 -42.12 -5.79
C ARG A 203 -3.14 -41.35 -7.04
N ARG A 204 -4.37 -41.53 -7.58
CA ARG A 204 -4.87 -40.77 -8.74
C ARG A 204 -5.02 -39.27 -8.41
N THR A 205 -5.49 -38.95 -7.20
CA THR A 205 -5.60 -37.56 -6.73
C THR A 205 -4.22 -36.92 -6.59
N LEU A 206 -3.26 -37.65 -6.02
CA LEU A 206 -1.87 -37.19 -5.90
C LEU A 206 -1.26 -36.92 -7.29
N GLU A 207 -1.41 -37.83 -8.24
CA GLU A 207 -0.92 -37.63 -9.62
C GLU A 207 -1.55 -36.41 -10.28
N ALA A 208 -2.86 -36.20 -10.10
CA ALA A 208 -3.55 -35.02 -10.62
C ALA A 208 -3.04 -33.73 -9.98
N ASN A 209 -2.76 -33.72 -8.67
CA ASN A 209 -2.23 -32.57 -7.95
C ASN A 209 -0.78 -32.27 -8.33
N LEU A 210 0.06 -33.30 -8.52
CA LEU A 210 1.41 -33.14 -9.03
C LEU A 210 1.42 -32.52 -10.44
N LYS A 211 0.51 -32.96 -11.32
CA LYS A 211 0.34 -32.35 -12.67
C LYS A 211 -0.12 -30.89 -12.58
N LYS A 212 -1.05 -30.57 -11.66
CA LYS A 212 -1.48 -29.17 -11.45
C LYS A 212 -0.29 -28.31 -10.98
N LEU A 213 0.49 -28.79 -10.01
CA LEU A 213 1.68 -28.08 -9.53
C LEU A 213 2.70 -27.91 -10.65
N SER A 214 2.98 -28.98 -11.42
CA SER A 214 3.89 -28.91 -12.57
C SER A 214 3.48 -27.83 -13.57
N ASN A 215 2.19 -27.74 -13.89
CA ASN A 215 1.67 -26.70 -14.78
C ASN A 215 1.82 -25.30 -14.18
N MET A 216 1.58 -25.14 -12.87
CA MET A 216 1.72 -23.84 -12.21
C MET A 216 3.16 -23.34 -12.17
N ILE A 217 4.11 -24.24 -11.88
CA ILE A 217 5.53 -23.87 -11.73
C ILE A 217 6.33 -23.94 -13.04
N GLY A 218 5.75 -24.53 -14.11
CA GLY A 218 6.44 -24.71 -15.38
C GLY A 218 7.59 -25.74 -15.32
N LEU A 219 7.53 -26.68 -14.36
CA LEU A 219 8.52 -27.73 -14.15
C LEU A 219 7.82 -29.05 -13.87
N ASP A 220 8.18 -30.13 -14.57
CA ASP A 220 7.62 -31.44 -14.30
C ASP A 220 8.16 -31.99 -12.97
N VAL A 221 7.26 -32.11 -11.97
CA VAL A 221 7.54 -32.64 -10.64
C VAL A 221 6.81 -33.96 -10.35
N THR A 222 6.28 -34.60 -11.38
CA THR A 222 5.56 -35.89 -11.24
C THR A 222 6.49 -37.03 -10.85
N THR A 223 7.78 -36.93 -11.17
CA THR A 223 8.81 -37.91 -10.82
C THR A 223 10.12 -37.23 -10.44
N GLY A 224 10.90 -37.88 -9.56
CA GLY A 224 12.26 -37.49 -9.25
C GLY A 224 12.37 -36.27 -8.31
N TYR A 225 11.28 -35.88 -7.65
CA TYR A 225 11.27 -34.81 -6.65
C TYR A 225 10.75 -35.30 -5.29
N THR A 226 11.39 -34.80 -4.24
CA THR A 226 10.94 -34.89 -2.86
C THR A 226 10.42 -33.53 -2.43
N PHE A 227 9.44 -33.53 -1.53
CA PHE A 227 8.80 -32.31 -1.02
C PHE A 227 9.14 -32.13 0.45
N ASP A 228 9.52 -30.91 0.82
CA ASP A 228 9.74 -30.58 2.22
C ASP A 228 8.41 -30.51 2.97
N ARG A 229 8.42 -30.77 4.29
CA ARG A 229 7.20 -30.66 5.10
C ARG A 229 6.73 -29.21 5.21
N PRO A 230 5.50 -28.89 4.76
CA PRO A 230 5.00 -27.52 4.69
C PRO A 230 4.25 -27.06 5.94
N TYR A 231 4.08 -27.92 6.94
CA TYR A 231 3.22 -27.64 8.08
C TYR A 231 3.81 -26.57 8.97
N VAL A 232 2.98 -25.55 9.26
CA VAL A 232 3.36 -24.39 10.04
C VAL A 232 2.47 -24.29 11.28
N GLU A 233 3.06 -24.07 12.44
CA GLU A 233 2.34 -23.73 13.64
C GLU A 233 2.50 -22.25 13.97
N ALA A 234 1.39 -21.59 14.27
CA ALA A 234 1.35 -20.21 14.65
C ALA A 234 0.53 -20.00 15.90
N THR A 235 0.91 -19.03 16.72
CA THR A 235 0.12 -18.60 17.86
C THR A 235 -0.24 -17.13 17.69
N ILE A 236 -1.39 -16.90 17.07
CA ILE A 236 -1.95 -15.57 16.89
C ILE A 236 -2.93 -15.31 18.03
N ARG A 237 -2.71 -14.23 18.78
CA ARG A 237 -3.54 -13.86 19.92
C ARG A 237 -4.54 -12.77 19.51
N ARG A 238 -5.68 -12.71 20.21
CA ARG A 238 -6.69 -11.67 19.96
C ARG A 238 -6.12 -10.24 20.16
N SER A 239 -5.13 -10.07 21.01
CA SER A 239 -4.45 -8.77 21.18
C SER A 239 -3.68 -8.31 19.94
N MET A 240 -3.34 -9.21 19.02
CA MET A 240 -2.63 -8.94 17.78
C MET A 240 -3.59 -8.61 16.60
N LEU A 241 -4.91 -8.81 16.82
CA LEU A 241 -5.90 -8.65 15.77
C LEU A 241 -5.99 -7.21 15.25
N SER A 242 -5.93 -6.22 16.15
CA SER A 242 -5.97 -4.81 15.73
C SER A 242 -4.75 -4.41 14.89
N GLU A 243 -3.58 -4.97 15.21
CA GLU A 243 -2.35 -4.76 14.44
C GLU A 243 -2.46 -5.41 13.04
N LEU A 244 -2.95 -6.65 12.98
CA LEU A 244 -3.22 -7.33 11.71
C LEU A 244 -4.27 -6.60 10.87
N THR A 245 -5.33 -6.08 11.49
CA THR A 245 -6.36 -5.30 10.79
C THR A 245 -5.75 -4.03 10.19
N THR A 246 -4.99 -3.27 10.97
CA THR A 246 -4.30 -2.07 10.48
C THR A 246 -3.33 -2.40 9.35
N TYR A 247 -2.54 -3.46 9.50
CA TYR A 247 -1.63 -3.95 8.47
C TYR A 247 -2.36 -4.28 7.16
N THR A 248 -3.55 -4.90 7.29
CA THR A 248 -4.38 -5.30 6.14
C THR A 248 -5.03 -4.10 5.48
N GLU A 249 -5.55 -3.14 6.26
CA GLU A 249 -6.11 -1.87 5.75
C GLU A 249 -5.12 -1.14 4.84
N ASP A 250 -3.85 -1.13 5.23
CA ASP A 250 -2.78 -0.50 4.44
C ASP A 250 -2.46 -1.23 3.13
N ARG A 251 -2.83 -2.52 3.00
CA ARG A 251 -2.37 -3.40 1.90
C ARG A 251 -3.48 -4.00 1.05
N ASP A 252 -4.70 -4.05 1.52
CA ASP A 252 -5.80 -4.64 0.77
C ASP A 252 -6.12 -3.86 -0.51
N ALA A 253 -6.20 -4.55 -1.65
CA ALA A 253 -6.38 -3.94 -2.95
C ALA A 253 -7.80 -3.37 -3.14
N THR A 254 -8.81 -3.99 -2.52
CA THR A 254 -10.22 -3.60 -2.67
C THR A 254 -10.51 -2.34 -1.86
N TYR A 255 -10.07 -2.33 -0.60
CA TYR A 255 -10.19 -1.15 0.25
C TYR A 255 -9.38 0.02 -0.33
N TYR A 256 -8.15 -0.24 -0.82
CA TYR A 256 -7.33 0.75 -1.48
C TYR A 256 -8.03 1.38 -2.70
N GLU A 257 -8.65 0.56 -3.55
CA GLU A 257 -9.40 1.06 -4.72
C GLU A 257 -10.55 1.98 -4.29
N ALA A 258 -11.28 1.63 -3.23
CA ALA A 258 -12.35 2.47 -2.68
C ALA A 258 -11.81 3.80 -2.11
N CYS A 259 -10.68 3.78 -1.40
CA CYS A 259 -10.00 4.98 -0.91
C CYS A 259 -9.57 5.90 -2.07
N ILE A 260 -8.93 5.34 -3.09
CA ILE A 260 -8.52 6.10 -4.28
C ILE A 260 -9.73 6.70 -5.01
N ALA A 261 -10.82 5.95 -5.13
CA ALA A 261 -12.06 6.45 -5.72
C ALA A 261 -12.64 7.63 -4.93
N ALA A 262 -12.67 7.55 -3.61
CA ALA A 262 -13.17 8.63 -2.75
C ALA A 262 -12.28 9.89 -2.84
N VAL A 263 -10.96 9.72 -2.82
CA VAL A 263 -10.01 10.84 -2.97
C VAL A 263 -10.13 11.46 -4.37
N THR A 264 -10.21 10.65 -5.41
CA THR A 264 -10.36 11.11 -6.78
C THR A 264 -11.64 11.93 -6.95
N ALA A 265 -12.77 11.42 -6.44
CA ALA A 265 -14.05 12.16 -6.48
C ALA A 265 -14.00 13.48 -5.68
N ARG A 266 -13.29 13.50 -4.53
CA ARG A 266 -13.05 14.73 -3.76
C ARG A 266 -12.25 15.74 -4.56
N MET A 267 -11.18 15.29 -5.20
CA MET A 267 -10.31 16.16 -6.00
C MET A 267 -11.06 16.73 -7.22
N GLU A 268 -11.88 15.92 -7.89
CA GLU A 268 -12.71 16.37 -9.00
C GLU A 268 -13.69 17.45 -8.54
N LEU A 269 -14.40 17.21 -7.44
CA LEU A 269 -15.32 18.18 -6.84
C LEU A 269 -14.59 19.50 -6.50
N ASN A 270 -13.42 19.42 -5.86
CA ASN A 270 -12.62 20.58 -5.48
C ASN A 270 -12.16 21.35 -6.73
N THR A 271 -11.65 20.65 -7.74
CA THR A 271 -11.18 21.25 -8.99
C THR A 271 -12.33 22.01 -9.68
N ASN A 272 -13.47 21.36 -9.89
CA ASN A 272 -14.62 21.98 -10.54
C ASN A 272 -15.19 23.12 -9.69
N TYR A 273 -15.23 22.99 -8.36
CA TYR A 273 -15.66 24.05 -7.46
C TYR A 273 -14.72 25.27 -7.52
N SER A 274 -13.43 25.07 -7.51
CA SER A 274 -12.42 26.13 -7.61
C SER A 274 -12.51 26.86 -8.95
N LEU A 275 -12.63 26.13 -10.07
CA LEU A 275 -12.82 26.68 -11.40
C LEU A 275 -14.09 27.53 -11.46
N MET A 276 -15.22 27.02 -10.98
CA MET A 276 -16.49 27.76 -10.98
C MET A 276 -16.46 28.92 -9.99
N LYS A 277 -15.80 28.80 -8.81
CA LYS A 277 -15.63 29.89 -7.85
C LYS A 277 -14.82 31.04 -8.47
N SER A 278 -13.74 30.73 -9.18
CA SER A 278 -12.96 31.69 -9.93
C SER A 278 -13.80 32.44 -10.99
N LYS A 279 -14.66 31.71 -11.70
CA LYS A 279 -15.48 32.27 -12.79
C LYS A 279 -16.69 33.05 -12.28
N TYR A 280 -17.47 32.50 -11.35
CA TYR A 280 -18.76 33.04 -10.90
C TYR A 280 -18.70 33.82 -9.59
N ARG A 281 -17.55 33.85 -8.92
CA ARG A 281 -17.28 34.68 -7.73
C ARG A 281 -18.41 34.68 -6.70
N LYS A 282 -19.14 35.80 -6.56
CA LYS A 282 -20.20 35.95 -5.57
C LYS A 282 -21.43 35.07 -5.81
N ASP A 283 -21.70 34.71 -7.06
CA ASP A 283 -22.90 33.96 -7.42
C ASP A 283 -22.81 32.49 -7.02
N ILE A 284 -21.60 31.90 -6.98
CA ILE A 284 -21.35 30.55 -6.50
C ILE A 284 -21.78 30.34 -5.03
N LYS A 285 -21.83 31.43 -4.23
CA LYS A 285 -22.27 31.34 -2.82
C LYS A 285 -23.65 30.72 -2.64
N MET A 286 -24.49 30.73 -3.67
CA MET A 286 -25.83 30.12 -3.64
C MET A 286 -25.77 28.59 -3.44
N ILE A 287 -24.73 27.96 -3.92
CA ILE A 287 -24.50 26.50 -3.87
C ILE A 287 -23.34 26.09 -2.99
N ALA A 288 -22.45 27.02 -2.65
CA ALA A 288 -21.21 26.78 -1.86
C ALA A 288 -21.46 25.99 -0.58
N ARG A 289 -22.56 26.30 0.14
CA ARG A 289 -22.90 25.58 1.38
C ARG A 289 -23.01 24.07 1.16
N TYR A 290 -23.68 23.64 0.09
CA TYR A 290 -23.88 22.23 -0.18
C TYR A 290 -22.61 21.51 -0.61
N VAL A 291 -21.73 22.22 -1.36
CA VAL A 291 -20.40 21.69 -1.72
C VAL A 291 -19.54 21.55 -0.48
N ASN A 292 -19.49 22.56 0.39
CA ASN A 292 -18.72 22.52 1.64
C ASN A 292 -19.30 21.48 2.63
N ASP A 293 -20.63 21.31 2.65
CA ASP A 293 -21.25 20.25 3.46
C ASP A 293 -20.84 18.84 2.94
N ALA A 294 -20.78 18.66 1.61
CA ALA A 294 -20.28 17.42 1.02
C ALA A 294 -18.80 17.18 1.38
N LEU A 295 -17.94 18.18 1.16
CA LEU A 295 -16.51 18.10 1.46
C LEU A 295 -16.23 17.88 2.95
N GLY A 296 -17.03 18.47 3.83
CA GLY A 296 -16.95 18.30 5.28
C GLY A 296 -17.60 17.00 5.79
N GLY A 297 -18.03 16.09 4.91
CA GLY A 297 -18.65 14.82 5.30
C GLY A 297 -20.05 14.95 5.91
N ARG A 298 -20.66 16.14 5.85
CA ARG A 298 -21.99 16.39 6.37
C ARG A 298 -23.07 15.86 5.42
N LYS A 299 -24.22 15.47 6.00
CA LYS A 299 -25.37 14.98 5.21
C LYS A 299 -25.93 16.11 4.36
N ILE A 300 -25.97 15.91 3.03
CA ILE A 300 -26.58 16.86 2.10
C ILE A 300 -27.98 16.40 1.69
N SER A 301 -28.92 17.36 1.58
CA SER A 301 -30.22 17.11 0.98
C SER A 301 -30.09 17.31 -0.53
N SER A 302 -30.05 16.20 -1.28
CA SER A 302 -29.96 16.20 -2.76
C SER A 302 -31.07 17.08 -3.38
N ARG A 303 -32.31 16.99 -2.88
CA ARG A 303 -33.47 17.80 -3.35
C ARG A 303 -33.23 19.30 -3.12
N ALA A 304 -32.80 19.69 -1.93
CA ALA A 304 -32.54 21.09 -1.59
C ALA A 304 -31.35 21.64 -2.41
N PHE A 305 -30.30 20.85 -2.55
CA PHE A 305 -29.14 21.20 -3.38
C PHE A 305 -29.54 21.39 -4.84
N LYS A 306 -30.27 20.45 -5.44
CA LYS A 306 -30.77 20.57 -6.82
C LYS A 306 -31.62 21.83 -7.04
N ASN A 307 -32.47 22.19 -6.09
CA ASN A 307 -33.29 23.40 -6.16
C ASN A 307 -32.45 24.69 -6.06
N ALA A 308 -31.43 24.71 -5.17
CA ALA A 308 -30.50 25.83 -5.07
C ALA A 308 -29.66 25.95 -6.36
N TYR A 309 -29.26 24.82 -6.93
CA TYR A 309 -28.47 24.77 -8.16
C TYR A 309 -29.27 25.31 -9.36
N LYS A 310 -30.54 24.94 -9.49
CA LYS A 310 -31.44 25.51 -10.51
C LYS A 310 -31.53 27.04 -10.42
N LYS A 311 -31.72 27.59 -9.21
CA LYS A 311 -31.73 29.05 -9.00
C LYS A 311 -30.41 29.70 -9.35
N PHE A 312 -29.29 29.03 -9.08
CA PHE A 312 -27.96 29.48 -9.50
C PHE A 312 -27.87 29.56 -11.04
N LEU A 313 -28.29 28.52 -11.77
CA LEU A 313 -28.29 28.50 -13.23
C LEU A 313 -29.21 29.59 -13.83
N GLU A 314 -30.43 29.76 -13.28
CA GLU A 314 -31.34 30.83 -13.69
C GLU A 314 -30.72 32.22 -13.50
N LYS A 315 -29.96 32.43 -12.43
CA LYS A 315 -29.27 33.69 -12.19
C LYS A 315 -28.16 33.94 -13.22
N ILE A 316 -27.38 32.92 -13.55
CA ILE A 316 -26.35 33.02 -14.60
C ILE A 316 -26.99 33.31 -15.97
N ASP A 317 -28.05 32.62 -16.32
CA ASP A 317 -28.79 32.89 -17.58
C ASP A 317 -29.37 34.31 -17.63
N SER A 318 -29.90 34.80 -16.53
CA SER A 318 -30.44 36.14 -16.45
C SER A 318 -29.39 37.22 -16.73
N TYR A 319 -28.13 36.99 -16.36
CA TYR A 319 -27.04 37.90 -16.70
C TYR A 319 -26.84 38.10 -18.20
N TRP A 320 -27.02 37.04 -18.98
CA TRP A 320 -26.84 37.08 -20.44
C TRP A 320 -28.01 37.72 -21.19
N LYS A 321 -29.18 37.81 -20.59
CA LYS A 321 -30.35 38.50 -21.16
C LYS A 321 -30.23 40.03 -21.14
N GLY A 322 -29.23 40.59 -20.43
CA GLY A 322 -28.99 42.02 -20.34
C GLY A 322 -28.22 42.60 -21.51
N LYS A 323 -28.10 43.93 -21.53
CA LYS A 323 -27.28 44.66 -22.50
C LYS A 323 -26.04 45.25 -21.82
N LYS A 324 -24.88 45.22 -22.50
CA LYS A 324 -23.64 45.87 -22.05
C LYS A 324 -23.38 47.12 -22.88
N ARG A 325 -23.09 48.24 -22.19
CA ARG A 325 -22.65 49.48 -22.84
C ARG A 325 -21.18 49.34 -23.21
N ILE A 326 -20.81 49.44 -24.50
CA ILE A 326 -19.43 49.36 -24.98
C ILE A 326 -18.85 50.76 -25.15
N CYS A 327 -19.66 51.69 -25.68
CA CYS A 327 -19.32 53.12 -25.78
C CYS A 327 -20.48 53.94 -25.23
N LEU A 328 -20.31 55.25 -25.10
CA LEU A 328 -21.30 56.19 -24.54
C LEU A 328 -22.73 55.95 -25.10
N PHE A 329 -22.83 55.50 -26.37
CA PHE A 329 -24.11 55.39 -27.10
C PHE A 329 -24.46 53.96 -27.58
N ILE A 330 -23.53 53.01 -27.55
CA ILE A 330 -23.75 51.66 -28.10
C ILE A 330 -23.99 50.66 -26.98
N LYS A 331 -25.20 50.08 -26.96
CA LYS A 331 -25.59 48.98 -26.10
C LYS A 331 -25.73 47.70 -26.94
N ILE A 332 -24.83 46.73 -26.72
CA ILE A 332 -24.93 45.40 -27.34
C ILE A 332 -25.57 44.40 -26.37
N PRO A 333 -26.41 43.48 -26.90
CA PRO A 333 -26.88 42.36 -26.10
C PRO A 333 -25.67 41.55 -25.53
N LYS A 334 -25.66 41.27 -24.23
CA LYS A 334 -24.61 40.47 -23.63
C LYS A 334 -24.51 39.09 -24.25
N ILE A 335 -25.62 38.55 -24.77
CA ILE A 335 -25.65 37.26 -25.46
C ILE A 335 -24.70 37.21 -26.67
N TRP A 336 -24.46 38.33 -27.35
CA TRP A 336 -23.50 38.42 -28.46
C TRP A 336 -22.03 38.30 -27.99
N MET A 337 -21.79 38.54 -26.70
CA MET A 337 -20.49 38.41 -26.11
C MET A 337 -20.27 36.99 -25.51
N LYS A 338 -21.33 36.16 -25.51
CA LYS A 338 -21.31 34.81 -25.03
C LYS A 338 -20.65 33.94 -26.11
N GLY A 339 -19.47 33.38 -25.80
CA GLY A 339 -18.74 32.59 -26.78
C GLY A 339 -17.50 31.91 -26.16
N SER A 340 -16.81 31.14 -26.95
CA SER A 340 -15.63 30.36 -26.55
C SER A 340 -14.45 31.23 -26.11
N LEU A 341 -14.37 32.48 -26.62
CA LEU A 341 -13.26 33.41 -26.33
C LEU A 341 -13.15 33.82 -24.84
N ASP A 342 -14.27 33.86 -24.13
CA ASP A 342 -14.32 34.24 -22.70
C ASP A 342 -14.60 33.09 -21.76
N GLY A 343 -14.69 31.86 -22.29
CA GLY A 343 -15.02 30.66 -21.51
C GLY A 343 -16.46 30.67 -20.99
N THR A 344 -17.40 31.31 -21.68
CA THR A 344 -18.81 31.41 -21.20
C THR A 344 -19.58 30.11 -21.29
N ARG A 345 -19.07 29.10 -22.00
CA ARG A 345 -19.63 27.76 -22.08
C ARG A 345 -19.45 26.92 -20.80
N TYR A 346 -18.90 27.48 -19.75
CA TYR A 346 -18.63 26.79 -18.51
C TYR A 346 -19.82 26.02 -17.92
N ILE A 347 -21.05 26.51 -18.13
CA ILE A 347 -22.25 25.85 -17.61
C ILE A 347 -23.03 25.15 -18.73
N GLU A 348 -22.93 25.62 -19.97
CA GLU A 348 -23.69 25.08 -21.10
C GLU A 348 -23.33 23.64 -21.43
N ASP A 349 -22.04 23.28 -21.33
CA ASP A 349 -21.56 21.96 -21.68
C ASP A 349 -21.91 20.93 -20.61
N ASP A 350 -21.85 21.31 -19.33
CA ASP A 350 -22.28 20.47 -18.18
C ASP A 350 -22.89 21.36 -17.07
N PRO A 351 -24.19 21.65 -17.15
CA PRO A 351 -24.82 22.58 -16.22
C PRO A 351 -24.89 22.07 -14.77
N TYR A 352 -24.81 20.76 -14.53
CA TYR A 352 -24.99 20.17 -13.22
C TYR A 352 -23.72 19.55 -12.62
N VAL A 353 -22.54 19.83 -13.19
CA VAL A 353 -21.28 19.20 -12.82
C VAL A 353 -21.01 19.16 -11.30
N LEU A 354 -21.09 20.30 -10.61
CA LEU A 354 -20.84 20.33 -9.15
C LEU A 354 -21.90 19.58 -8.33
N TYR A 355 -23.13 19.52 -8.83
CA TYR A 355 -24.19 18.76 -8.18
C TYR A 355 -23.89 17.25 -8.28
N GLN A 356 -23.47 16.78 -9.44
CA GLN A 356 -23.09 15.40 -9.70
C GLN A 356 -21.83 15.05 -8.91
N ASN A 357 -20.75 15.82 -9.06
CA ASN A 357 -19.48 15.56 -8.34
C ASN A 357 -19.67 15.53 -6.82
N ALA A 358 -20.55 16.38 -6.25
CA ALA A 358 -20.82 16.33 -4.82
C ALA A 358 -21.55 15.05 -4.38
N LEU A 359 -22.47 14.53 -5.21
CA LEU A 359 -23.15 13.27 -4.95
C LEU A 359 -22.21 12.09 -5.15
N ASP A 360 -21.39 12.10 -6.19
CA ASP A 360 -20.40 11.07 -6.50
C ASP A 360 -19.38 10.95 -5.35
N TYR A 361 -18.89 12.10 -4.84
CA TYR A 361 -18.00 12.11 -3.68
C TYR A 361 -18.66 11.53 -2.42
N VAL A 362 -19.92 11.92 -2.15
CA VAL A 362 -20.67 11.37 -0.98
C VAL A 362 -20.90 9.87 -1.15
N SER A 363 -21.16 9.38 -2.37
CA SER A 363 -21.27 7.95 -2.65
C SER A 363 -19.93 7.25 -2.43
N ALA A 364 -18.85 7.73 -3.06
CA ALA A 364 -17.53 7.14 -2.93
C ALA A 364 -17.04 7.07 -1.47
N ARG A 365 -17.34 8.09 -0.65
CA ARG A 365 -17.07 8.05 0.79
C ARG A 365 -17.85 6.97 1.55
N LYS A 366 -19.05 6.68 1.13
CA LYS A 366 -19.85 5.58 1.72
C LYS A 366 -19.29 4.23 1.30
N ASP A 367 -18.90 4.12 0.04
CA ASP A 367 -18.31 2.91 -0.50
C ASP A 367 -16.95 2.62 0.16
N GLU A 368 -16.12 3.65 0.41
CA GLU A 368 -14.90 3.57 1.22
C GLU A 368 -15.17 3.04 2.63
N ALA A 369 -16.15 3.63 3.31
CA ALA A 369 -16.52 3.21 4.66
C ALA A 369 -17.10 1.79 4.71
N ALA A 370 -17.86 1.41 3.69
CA ALA A 370 -18.39 0.05 3.56
C ALA A 370 -17.28 -0.96 3.30
N ALA A 371 -16.36 -0.65 2.38
CA ALA A 371 -15.21 -1.50 2.08
C ALA A 371 -14.31 -1.71 3.30
N LYS A 372 -14.09 -0.63 4.11
CA LYS A 372 -13.37 -0.76 5.38
C LYS A 372 -14.08 -1.70 6.35
N ALA A 373 -15.38 -1.50 6.57
CA ALA A 373 -16.14 -2.33 7.49
C ALA A 373 -16.19 -3.81 7.05
N GLU A 374 -16.28 -4.08 5.76
CA GLU A 374 -16.23 -5.42 5.19
C GLU A 374 -14.85 -6.06 5.39
N LEU A 375 -13.77 -5.31 5.21
CA LEU A 375 -12.41 -5.76 5.45
C LEU A 375 -12.20 -6.13 6.93
N ASP A 376 -12.56 -5.21 7.84
CA ASP A 376 -12.46 -5.42 9.29
C ASP A 376 -13.22 -6.67 9.72
N GLN A 377 -14.44 -6.85 9.22
CA GLN A 377 -15.25 -8.04 9.47
C GLN A 377 -14.59 -9.31 8.91
N SER A 378 -14.06 -9.25 7.69
CA SER A 378 -13.40 -10.39 7.06
C SER A 378 -12.16 -10.86 7.82
N VAL A 379 -11.37 -9.91 8.34
CA VAL A 379 -10.19 -10.22 9.18
C VAL A 379 -10.62 -10.85 10.52
N GLU A 380 -11.68 -10.32 11.15
CA GLU A 380 -12.22 -10.91 12.39
C GLU A 380 -12.78 -12.31 12.16
N ASP A 381 -13.52 -12.54 11.08
CA ASP A 381 -14.08 -13.84 10.73
C ASP A 381 -12.98 -14.88 10.43
N ALA A 382 -11.95 -14.47 9.68
CA ALA A 382 -10.79 -15.32 9.42
C ALA A 382 -10.02 -15.66 10.70
N PHE A 383 -9.85 -14.70 11.61
CA PHE A 383 -9.25 -14.96 12.92
C PHE A 383 -10.09 -15.93 13.74
N ASN A 384 -11.40 -15.76 13.80
CA ASN A 384 -12.31 -16.67 14.53
C ASN A 384 -12.26 -18.09 13.92
N ASN A 385 -12.22 -18.21 12.59
CA ASN A 385 -12.03 -19.48 11.92
C ASN A 385 -10.69 -20.13 12.28
N TYR A 386 -9.60 -19.35 12.26
CA TYR A 386 -8.29 -19.81 12.69
C TYR A 386 -8.32 -20.35 14.13
N ILE A 387 -8.95 -19.64 15.06
CA ILE A 387 -9.07 -20.09 16.46
C ILE A 387 -9.83 -21.41 16.56
N ASN A 388 -10.94 -21.56 15.83
CA ASN A 388 -11.73 -22.79 15.84
C ASN A 388 -10.93 -23.98 15.30
N VAL A 389 -10.26 -23.80 14.17
CA VAL A 389 -9.45 -24.88 13.57
C VAL A 389 -8.23 -25.21 14.43
N ARG A 390 -7.59 -24.20 15.03
CA ARG A 390 -6.49 -24.39 15.99
C ARG A 390 -6.93 -25.18 17.21
N ASN A 391 -8.09 -24.85 17.79
CA ASN A 391 -8.62 -25.57 18.95
C ASN A 391 -8.93 -27.04 18.58
N SER A 392 -9.49 -27.30 17.40
CA SER A 392 -9.69 -28.65 16.89
C SER A 392 -8.37 -29.41 16.74
N TYR A 393 -7.35 -28.77 16.14
CA TYR A 393 -6.02 -29.33 15.99
C TYR A 393 -5.40 -29.68 17.36
N GLN A 394 -5.45 -28.75 18.33
CA GLN A 394 -4.92 -29.00 19.68
C GLN A 394 -5.68 -30.12 20.40
N LYS A 395 -6.99 -30.22 20.19
CA LYS A 395 -7.79 -31.33 20.72
C LYS A 395 -7.35 -32.67 20.16
N TYR A 396 -7.23 -32.80 18.82
CA TYR A 396 -6.76 -34.01 18.18
C TYR A 396 -5.36 -34.42 18.66
N LEU A 397 -4.47 -33.48 18.90
CA LEU A 397 -3.15 -33.75 19.49
C LEU A 397 -3.27 -34.37 20.89
N SER A 398 -4.15 -33.81 21.72
CA SER A 398 -4.40 -34.33 23.08
C SER A 398 -5.03 -35.72 23.03
N ASP A 399 -6.03 -35.90 22.18
CA ASP A 399 -6.74 -37.18 22.01
C ASP A 399 -5.77 -38.26 21.50
N LEU A 400 -4.90 -37.94 20.55
CA LEU A 400 -3.89 -38.85 20.01
C LEU A 400 -2.89 -39.29 21.08
N ALA A 401 -2.40 -38.36 21.94
CA ALA A 401 -1.50 -38.65 23.01
C ALA A 401 -2.14 -39.56 24.10
N GLU A 402 -3.42 -39.32 24.38
CA GLU A 402 -4.17 -40.16 25.33
C GLU A 402 -4.38 -41.57 24.75
N GLU A 403 -4.75 -41.68 23.48
CA GLU A 403 -5.03 -42.98 22.84
C GLU A 403 -3.75 -43.80 22.68
N GLU A 404 -2.61 -43.17 22.38
CA GLU A 404 -1.31 -43.84 22.33
C GLU A 404 -0.97 -44.53 23.67
N LEU A 405 -1.27 -43.86 24.80
CA LEU A 405 -1.09 -44.47 26.11
C LEU A 405 -2.02 -45.64 26.35
N LYS A 406 -3.27 -45.56 25.89
CA LYS A 406 -4.25 -46.66 25.99
C LYS A 406 -3.83 -47.87 25.14
N ILE A 407 -3.36 -47.64 23.92
CA ILE A 407 -2.86 -48.74 23.05
C ILE A 407 -1.70 -49.47 23.71
N LYS A 408 -0.73 -48.76 24.33
CA LYS A 408 0.35 -49.40 25.07
C LYS A 408 -0.17 -50.25 26.23
N GLN A 409 -1.19 -49.81 26.94
CA GLN A 409 -1.83 -50.57 28.00
C GLN A 409 -2.59 -51.81 27.45
N TYR A 410 -3.28 -51.67 26.33
CA TYR A 410 -4.04 -52.76 25.67
C TYR A 410 -3.09 -53.82 25.11
N GLU A 411 -1.94 -53.43 24.59
CA GLU A 411 -0.90 -54.38 24.16
C GLU A 411 -0.44 -55.25 25.34
N VAL A 412 -0.21 -54.68 26.52
CA VAL A 412 0.18 -55.42 27.73
C VAL A 412 -0.97 -56.36 28.17
N LYS A 413 -2.23 -55.85 28.18
CA LYS A 413 -3.39 -56.68 28.57
C LYS A 413 -3.59 -57.87 27.62
N ASN A 414 -3.44 -57.64 26.33
CA ASN A 414 -3.53 -58.70 25.33
C ASN A 414 -2.43 -59.77 25.54
N ARG A 415 -1.19 -59.34 25.71
CA ARG A 415 -0.06 -60.24 26.02
C ARG A 415 -0.29 -61.09 27.30
N MET A 416 -0.98 -60.51 28.29
CA MET A 416 -1.30 -61.16 29.56
C MET A 416 -2.59 -62.02 29.50
N GLY A 417 -3.28 -61.99 28.35
CA GLY A 417 -4.55 -62.73 28.16
C GLY A 417 -5.76 -62.09 28.83
N TYR A 418 -5.67 -60.83 29.26
CA TYR A 418 -6.80 -60.05 29.85
C TYR A 418 -7.65 -59.33 28.80
N MET A 419 -7.25 -59.36 27.55
CA MET A 419 -7.95 -58.75 26.42
C MET A 419 -7.83 -59.70 25.21
N SER A 420 -8.90 -59.88 24.46
CA SER A 420 -8.87 -60.67 23.23
C SER A 420 -8.04 -60.00 22.15
N LEU A 421 -7.49 -60.76 21.23
CA LEU A 421 -6.76 -60.24 20.07
C LEU A 421 -7.63 -59.31 19.22
N SER A 422 -8.91 -59.71 19.00
CA SER A 422 -9.84 -58.90 18.22
C SER A 422 -10.14 -57.54 18.82
N GLU A 423 -10.32 -57.48 20.16
CA GLU A 423 -10.52 -56.19 20.86
C GLU A 423 -9.29 -55.29 20.78
N TYR A 424 -8.09 -55.91 20.82
CA TYR A 424 -6.84 -55.13 20.65
C TYR A 424 -6.68 -54.63 19.22
N GLU A 425 -6.96 -55.47 18.19
CA GLU A 425 -6.90 -55.07 16.81
C GLU A 425 -7.91 -53.95 16.49
N ASP A 426 -9.13 -54.01 17.04
CA ASP A 426 -10.12 -52.96 16.86
C ASP A 426 -9.67 -51.63 17.49
N ALA A 427 -9.03 -51.67 18.67
CA ALA A 427 -8.48 -50.49 19.28
C ALA A 427 -7.28 -49.88 18.53
N VAL A 428 -6.44 -50.73 17.93
CA VAL A 428 -5.37 -50.29 17.01
C VAL A 428 -5.93 -49.61 15.79
N ASP A 429 -6.97 -50.20 15.19
CA ASP A 429 -7.66 -49.57 14.03
C ASP A 429 -8.22 -48.18 14.37
N GLU A 430 -8.87 -47.99 15.55
CA GLU A 430 -9.38 -46.70 16.00
C GLU A 430 -8.24 -45.71 16.20
N TYR A 431 -7.10 -46.10 16.75
CA TYR A 431 -5.93 -45.24 16.89
C TYR A 431 -5.35 -44.83 15.53
N GLU A 432 -5.24 -45.73 14.58
CA GLU A 432 -4.77 -45.47 13.22
C GLU A 432 -5.71 -44.51 12.46
N GLU A 433 -7.06 -44.66 12.64
CA GLU A 433 -8.03 -43.72 12.10
C GLU A 433 -7.85 -42.28 12.73
N LEU A 434 -7.55 -42.24 14.01
CA LEU A 434 -7.24 -40.96 14.69
C LEU A 434 -5.96 -40.33 14.16
N GLN A 435 -4.92 -41.13 13.85
CA GLN A 435 -3.69 -40.65 13.21
C GLN A 435 -3.95 -40.05 11.81
N ASN A 436 -4.76 -40.73 10.98
CA ASN A 436 -5.15 -40.19 9.68
C ASN A 436 -5.98 -38.89 9.80
N SER A 437 -6.91 -38.86 10.75
CA SER A 437 -7.71 -37.67 11.04
C SER A 437 -6.85 -36.49 11.51
N MET A 438 -5.76 -36.79 12.23
CA MET A 438 -4.79 -35.79 12.64
C MET A 438 -4.04 -35.18 11.45
N LEU A 439 -3.60 -35.98 10.47
CA LEU A 439 -2.97 -35.49 9.24
C LEU A 439 -3.90 -34.54 8.46
N GLU A 440 -5.16 -34.93 8.31
CA GLU A 440 -6.19 -34.09 7.66
C GLU A 440 -6.46 -32.80 8.44
N THR A 441 -6.47 -32.86 9.78
CA THR A 441 -6.66 -31.70 10.64
C THR A 441 -5.46 -30.75 10.55
N MET A 442 -4.23 -31.28 10.51
CA MET A 442 -2.98 -30.54 10.34
C MET A 442 -2.93 -29.84 8.97
N LYS A 443 -3.38 -30.53 7.89
CA LYS A 443 -3.57 -29.93 6.59
C LYS A 443 -4.54 -28.73 6.65
N THR A 444 -5.71 -28.95 7.23
CA THR A 444 -6.76 -27.93 7.33
C THR A 444 -6.27 -26.73 8.14
N TYR A 445 -5.56 -26.96 9.24
CA TYR A 445 -4.97 -25.91 10.05
C TYR A 445 -3.94 -25.08 9.27
N THR A 446 -3.04 -25.75 8.56
CA THR A 446 -2.00 -25.09 7.75
C THR A 446 -2.62 -24.30 6.58
N GLN A 447 -3.59 -24.87 5.87
CA GLN A 447 -4.30 -24.16 4.80
C GLN A 447 -5.10 -22.96 5.33
N THR A 448 -5.70 -23.08 6.52
CA THR A 448 -6.38 -21.95 7.19
C THR A 448 -5.41 -20.82 7.49
N LEU A 449 -4.19 -21.14 7.95
CA LEU A 449 -3.15 -20.13 8.16
C LEU A 449 -2.75 -19.44 6.84
N TYR A 450 -2.56 -20.18 5.76
CA TYR A 450 -2.21 -19.59 4.48
C TYR A 450 -3.34 -18.73 3.90
N SER A 451 -4.59 -19.14 4.07
CA SER A 451 -5.74 -18.33 3.67
C SER A 451 -5.90 -17.07 4.52
N PHE A 452 -5.59 -17.16 5.82
CA PHE A 452 -5.57 -16.00 6.71
C PHE A 452 -4.40 -15.06 6.36
N ASP A 453 -3.22 -15.60 6.05
CA ASP A 453 -2.07 -14.82 5.58
C ASP A 453 -2.38 -14.09 4.26
N ARG A 454 -3.01 -14.77 3.31
CA ARG A 454 -3.46 -14.13 2.06
C ARG A 454 -4.47 -13.01 2.32
N LEU A 455 -5.48 -13.25 3.17
CA LEU A 455 -6.48 -12.24 3.50
C LEU A 455 -5.85 -11.01 4.15
N THR A 456 -4.85 -11.22 5.00
CA THR A 456 -4.09 -10.13 5.66
C THR A 456 -2.94 -9.60 4.82
N CYS A 457 -2.90 -9.92 3.52
CA CYS A 457 -1.85 -9.46 2.60
C CYS A 457 -0.42 -9.74 3.11
N GLY A 458 -0.20 -10.95 3.63
CA GLY A 458 1.08 -11.36 4.22
C GLY A 458 1.28 -10.95 5.69
N GLY A 459 0.23 -10.42 6.34
CA GLY A 459 0.32 -9.93 7.72
C GLY A 459 0.61 -11.03 8.75
N VAL A 460 0.08 -12.23 8.55
CA VAL A 460 0.37 -13.38 9.43
C VAL A 460 1.83 -13.80 9.29
N SER A 461 2.34 -13.91 8.08
CA SER A 461 3.75 -14.24 7.81
C SER A 461 4.68 -13.19 8.37
N ALA A 462 4.36 -11.91 8.21
CA ALA A 462 5.11 -10.78 8.76
C ALA A 462 5.15 -10.82 10.30
N LEU A 463 4.01 -11.08 10.93
CA LEU A 463 3.91 -11.21 12.39
C LEU A 463 4.73 -12.39 12.93
N LEU A 464 4.75 -13.52 12.21
CA LEU A 464 5.46 -14.73 12.63
C LEU A 464 6.97 -14.63 12.41
N SER A 465 7.40 -14.04 11.30
CA SER A 465 8.82 -13.89 10.99
C SER A 465 9.52 -12.87 11.88
N GLY A 466 8.79 -11.90 12.42
CA GLY A 466 9.31 -10.78 13.19
C GLY A 466 10.35 -9.96 12.44
N THR A 467 10.39 -10.06 11.11
CA THR A 467 11.41 -9.50 10.22
C THR A 467 10.83 -8.56 9.17
N ASP A 468 9.53 -8.27 9.22
CA ASP A 468 8.97 -7.28 8.30
C ASP A 468 9.40 -5.87 8.74
N PRO A 469 10.28 -5.20 7.97
CA PRO A 469 10.60 -3.80 8.22
C PRO A 469 9.36 -2.89 8.12
N GLU A 470 8.30 -3.33 7.45
CA GLU A 470 7.05 -2.56 7.32
C GLU A 470 6.12 -2.68 8.55
N LEU A 471 6.19 -3.76 9.33
CA LEU A 471 5.60 -3.79 10.68
C LEU A 471 6.31 -2.84 11.65
N GLN A 472 7.60 -2.57 11.42
CA GLN A 472 8.33 -1.52 12.13
C GLN A 472 7.98 -0.12 11.62
N VAL A 473 7.57 0.01 10.37
CA VAL A 473 7.07 1.27 9.78
C VAL A 473 5.68 1.64 10.32
N ALA A 474 4.85 0.68 10.71
CA ALA A 474 3.62 0.98 11.47
C ALA A 474 3.91 1.51 12.89
N GLU A 475 5.09 1.20 13.47
CA GLU A 475 5.64 1.90 14.64
C GLU A 475 6.36 3.21 14.29
N VAL A 476 6.77 3.40 13.06
CA VAL A 476 7.41 4.65 12.52
C VAL A 476 6.36 5.73 12.21
N GLY A 477 5.07 5.44 12.31
CA GLY A 477 4.03 6.46 12.48
C GLY A 477 4.19 7.29 13.76
N GLU A 478 5.16 6.94 14.61
CA GLU A 478 5.66 7.67 15.78
C GLU A 478 7.20 7.78 15.73
N SER A 479 7.80 8.00 14.59
CA SER A 479 9.11 8.63 14.57
C SER A 479 8.88 10.09 14.99
N TYR A 480 8.80 10.26 16.28
CA TYR A 480 9.09 11.56 16.89
C TYR A 480 10.49 11.97 16.43
N VAL A 481 10.57 12.81 15.42
CA VAL A 481 11.54 13.87 15.46
C VAL A 481 11.22 14.55 16.79
N GLU A 482 12.16 14.60 17.74
CA GLU A 482 12.00 15.42 18.93
C GLU A 482 11.50 16.75 18.42
N LYS A 483 10.26 17.12 18.82
CA LYS A 483 9.66 18.38 18.42
C LYS A 483 10.60 19.43 18.95
N ASP A 484 11.36 20.04 18.08
CA ASP A 484 12.09 21.24 18.43
C ASP A 484 11.00 22.31 18.66
N GLU A 485 10.76 22.65 19.91
CA GLU A 485 9.59 23.45 20.34
C GLU A 485 9.51 24.81 19.65
N ALA A 486 10.60 25.24 19.00
CA ALA A 486 10.71 26.51 18.32
C ALA A 486 10.48 26.50 16.82
N VAL A 487 10.27 25.35 16.18
CA VAL A 487 10.27 25.22 14.72
C VAL A 487 8.94 24.72 14.19
N ALA A 488 8.38 25.43 13.19
CA ALA A 488 7.20 24.97 12.46
C ALA A 488 7.57 23.77 11.56
N GLN A 489 6.75 22.73 11.58
CA GLN A 489 7.01 21.46 10.89
C GLN A 489 5.84 21.04 10.04
N TYR A 490 6.12 20.33 8.94
CA TYR A 490 5.12 19.60 8.17
C TYR A 490 5.29 18.09 8.35
N PHE A 491 4.21 17.36 8.25
CA PHE A 491 4.18 15.91 8.29
C PHE A 491 3.41 15.40 7.08
N LEU A 492 4.07 14.55 6.29
CA LEU A 492 3.49 13.81 5.18
C LEU A 492 3.29 12.36 5.63
N LYS A 493 2.11 12.06 6.16
CA LYS A 493 1.78 10.71 6.59
C LYS A 493 1.25 9.92 5.39
N PRO A 494 1.89 8.80 4.99
CA PRO A 494 1.29 7.89 4.03
C PRO A 494 0.03 7.28 4.65
N VAL A 495 -1.13 7.50 4.03
CA VAL A 495 -2.40 6.93 4.50
C VAL A 495 -2.56 5.51 4.01
N ILE A 496 -2.04 5.23 2.80
CA ILE A 496 -2.00 3.89 2.22
C ILE A 496 -0.74 3.82 1.35
N GLN A 497 0.24 3.02 1.78
CA GLN A 497 1.50 2.72 1.08
C GLN A 497 2.05 3.86 0.20
N ARG A 498 2.54 4.92 0.80
CA ARG A 498 3.34 6.01 0.18
C ARG A 498 2.75 6.70 -1.07
N GLU A 499 1.49 6.45 -1.40
CA GLU A 499 0.89 6.95 -2.64
C GLU A 499 -0.31 7.86 -2.42
N LEU A 500 -0.97 7.73 -1.26
CA LEU A 500 -1.92 8.71 -0.74
C LEU A 500 -1.31 9.33 0.50
N PHE A 501 -0.99 10.61 0.43
CA PHE A 501 -0.39 11.35 1.53
C PHE A 501 -1.41 12.23 2.23
N GLU A 502 -1.31 12.27 3.54
CA GLU A 502 -2.00 13.21 4.38
C GLU A 502 -0.99 14.24 4.92
N LEU A 503 -1.11 15.47 4.42
CA LEU A 503 -0.29 16.60 4.88
C LEU A 503 -0.94 17.24 6.10
N SER A 504 -0.21 17.36 7.18
CA SER A 504 -0.57 18.15 8.36
C SER A 504 0.57 19.07 8.77
N LEU A 505 0.24 20.15 9.47
CA LEU A 505 1.22 21.11 9.98
C LEU A 505 1.23 21.09 11.50
N TYR A 506 2.40 21.28 12.06
CA TYR A 506 2.60 21.61 13.46
C TYR A 506 3.23 23.01 13.55
N ILE A 507 2.56 23.91 14.22
CA ILE A 507 3.03 25.26 14.53
C ILE A 507 3.13 25.34 16.06
N PRO A 508 4.30 25.59 16.64
CA PRO A 508 4.46 25.77 18.07
C PRO A 508 3.64 26.95 18.60
N ASP A 509 3.13 26.85 19.83
CA ASP A 509 2.37 27.93 20.47
C ASP A 509 3.19 29.23 20.65
N GLU A 510 4.52 29.11 20.77
CA GLU A 510 5.46 30.24 20.90
C GLU A 510 6.02 30.73 19.55
N PHE A 511 5.45 30.23 18.41
CA PHE A 511 5.93 30.62 17.10
C PHE A 511 5.69 32.13 16.87
N PRO A 512 6.68 32.90 16.35
CA PRO A 512 6.64 34.35 16.34
C PRO A 512 5.55 34.97 15.45
N ILE A 513 4.91 34.16 14.61
CA ILE A 513 3.83 34.58 13.71
C ILE A 513 2.63 33.67 13.89
N GLU A 514 1.44 34.24 14.00
CA GLU A 514 0.20 33.51 14.06
C GLU A 514 -0.16 32.96 12.68
N ILE A 515 -0.14 31.62 12.55
CA ILE A 515 -0.52 30.91 11.33
C ILE A 515 -1.80 30.14 11.61
N THR A 516 -2.87 30.50 10.94
CA THR A 516 -4.19 29.92 11.20
C THR A 516 -4.63 28.94 10.12
N HIS A 517 -4.16 29.11 8.89
CA HIS A 517 -4.58 28.31 7.74
C HIS A 517 -3.40 28.04 6.80
N PHE A 518 -3.54 26.95 6.03
CA PHE A 518 -2.58 26.60 4.99
C PHE A 518 -3.27 26.04 3.73
N GLU A 519 -2.59 26.12 2.59
CA GLU A 519 -2.97 25.54 1.32
C GLU A 519 -1.82 24.71 0.77
N LEU A 520 -2.15 23.62 0.05
CA LEU A 520 -1.19 22.81 -0.67
C LEU A 520 -1.18 23.20 -2.14
N TRP A 521 -0.02 23.44 -2.71
CA TRP A 521 0.20 23.79 -4.11
C TRP A 521 1.18 22.81 -4.74
N CYS A 522 0.78 22.18 -5.86
CA CYS A 522 1.59 21.25 -6.63
C CYS A 522 1.73 21.78 -8.05
N ASP A 523 2.97 21.95 -8.53
CA ASP A 523 3.27 22.50 -9.87
C ASP A 523 2.50 23.81 -10.16
N ASP A 524 2.52 24.74 -9.18
CA ASP A 524 1.82 26.02 -9.19
C ASP A 524 0.28 25.93 -9.29
N GLN A 525 -0.30 24.79 -8.93
CA GLN A 525 -1.74 24.60 -8.86
C GLN A 525 -2.18 24.27 -7.44
N GLN A 526 -3.18 24.99 -6.93
CA GLN A 526 -3.77 24.73 -5.62
C GLN A 526 -4.47 23.38 -5.61
N VAL A 527 -4.11 22.55 -4.61
CA VAL A 527 -4.69 21.24 -4.36
C VAL A 527 -5.56 21.29 -3.11
N GLY A 528 -6.85 21.03 -3.28
CA GLY A 528 -7.80 21.08 -2.17
C GLY A 528 -8.21 22.49 -1.77
N GLU A 529 -8.81 22.63 -0.59
CA GLU A 529 -9.25 23.89 -0.02
C GLU A 529 -8.27 24.33 1.08
N ARG A 530 -8.28 25.64 1.36
CA ARG A 530 -7.56 26.20 2.50
C ARG A 530 -8.04 25.51 3.78
N THR A 531 -7.12 24.98 4.53
CA THR A 531 -7.35 24.14 5.72
C THR A 531 -6.82 24.87 6.96
N GLU A 532 -7.54 24.78 8.07
CA GLU A 532 -7.06 25.31 9.36
C GLU A 532 -5.85 24.51 9.87
N VAL A 533 -4.90 25.15 10.54
CA VAL A 533 -3.81 24.48 11.23
C VAL A 533 -4.39 23.52 12.27
N GLY A 534 -3.89 22.28 12.31
CA GLY A 534 -4.49 21.18 13.06
C GLY A 534 -5.43 20.29 12.24
N GLY A 535 -5.82 20.73 11.02
CA GLY A 535 -6.46 19.90 10.00
C GLY A 535 -5.44 19.23 9.08
N SER A 536 -5.92 18.44 8.12
CA SER A 536 -5.06 17.78 7.14
C SER A 536 -5.58 17.87 5.71
N ILE A 537 -4.66 17.88 4.74
CA ILE A 537 -4.95 17.81 3.30
C ILE A 537 -4.47 16.46 2.78
N ARG A 538 -5.37 15.71 2.12
CA ARG A 538 -5.02 14.43 1.47
C ARG A 538 -4.78 14.63 -0.01
N HIS A 539 -3.67 14.13 -0.51
CA HIS A 539 -3.29 14.18 -1.92
C HIS A 539 -2.73 12.86 -2.41
N LEU A 540 -3.13 12.46 -3.63
CA LEU A 540 -2.59 11.29 -4.32
C LEU A 540 -1.24 11.62 -4.94
N ALA A 541 -0.29 10.68 -4.76
CA ALA A 541 0.95 10.66 -5.52
C ALA A 541 1.81 11.93 -5.38
N LEU A 542 1.99 12.41 -4.14
CA LEU A 542 2.95 13.45 -3.79
C LEU A 542 4.37 12.88 -3.84
N THR A 543 4.84 12.46 -5.01
CA THR A 543 6.19 11.93 -5.22
C THR A 543 6.89 12.66 -6.36
N LYS A 544 8.22 12.64 -6.41
CA LYS A 544 9.02 13.25 -7.50
C LYS A 544 8.62 12.77 -8.90
N ASP A 545 8.11 11.55 -9.01
CA ASP A 545 7.66 11.02 -10.30
C ASP A 545 6.38 11.70 -10.83
N ASN A 546 5.63 12.33 -9.94
CA ASN A 546 4.30 12.85 -10.23
C ASN A 546 4.19 14.37 -10.10
N VAL A 547 5.03 15.00 -9.27
CA VAL A 547 5.01 16.43 -8.95
C VAL A 547 6.43 16.97 -8.98
N GLU A 548 6.68 18.05 -9.74
CA GLU A 548 7.99 18.67 -9.82
C GLU A 548 8.26 19.56 -8.60
N THR A 549 7.23 20.27 -8.15
CA THR A 549 7.32 21.19 -6.99
C THR A 549 6.10 21.07 -6.09
N VAL A 550 6.34 21.00 -4.78
CA VAL A 550 5.30 21.04 -3.76
C VAL A 550 5.54 22.23 -2.84
N LYS A 551 4.51 23.06 -2.65
CA LYS A 551 4.56 24.25 -1.79
C LYS A 551 3.42 24.24 -0.79
N ILE A 552 3.69 24.66 0.42
CA ILE A 552 2.69 24.94 1.44
C ILE A 552 2.59 26.46 1.55
N ARG A 553 1.42 27.00 1.26
CA ARG A 553 1.12 28.42 1.37
C ARG A 553 0.43 28.71 2.69
N LEU A 554 0.98 29.60 3.48
CA LEU A 554 0.58 29.89 4.86
C LEU A 554 -0.20 31.20 4.96
N TYR A 555 -1.17 31.23 5.89
CA TYR A 555 -2.04 32.39 6.09
C TYR A 555 -2.34 32.65 7.57
N ASN A 556 -2.47 33.94 7.92
CA ASN A 556 -3.20 34.37 9.11
C ASN A 556 -4.60 34.86 8.69
N GLY A 557 -5.63 34.12 9.01
CA GLY A 557 -6.99 34.40 8.49
C GLY A 557 -7.04 34.43 6.98
N ASN A 558 -7.16 35.62 6.38
CA ASN A 558 -7.14 35.82 4.92
C ASN A 558 -5.84 36.47 4.41
N GLU A 559 -4.95 36.84 5.30
CA GLU A 559 -3.69 37.47 4.96
C GLU A 559 -2.65 36.40 4.60
N PHE A 560 -2.00 36.57 3.44
CA PHE A 560 -0.91 35.71 3.01
C PHE A 560 0.33 35.99 3.84
N ILE A 561 0.97 34.93 4.35
CA ILE A 561 2.21 35.02 5.11
C ILE A 561 3.40 34.65 4.23
N ASP A 562 3.42 33.40 3.75
CA ASP A 562 4.57 32.87 3.02
C ASP A 562 4.25 31.61 2.19
N ASP A 563 5.15 31.28 1.24
CA ASP A 563 5.17 30.03 0.47
C ASP A 563 6.39 29.19 0.87
N CYS A 564 6.15 28.05 1.53
CA CYS A 564 7.20 27.10 1.90
C CYS A 564 7.26 25.95 0.91
N VAL A 565 8.41 25.75 0.27
CA VAL A 565 8.66 24.59 -0.60
C VAL A 565 9.02 23.40 0.28
N ILE A 566 8.40 22.24 0.04
CA ILE A 566 8.66 20.99 0.75
C ILE A 566 9.16 19.91 -0.19
N ASP A 567 9.96 18.96 0.33
CA ASP A 567 10.32 17.74 -0.42
C ASP A 567 9.23 16.69 -0.22
N PRO A 568 8.56 16.27 -1.29
CA PRO A 568 7.51 15.24 -1.20
C PRO A 568 8.03 13.83 -0.84
N ASN A 569 9.34 13.62 -0.77
CA ASN A 569 9.92 12.35 -0.34
C ASN A 569 10.29 12.35 1.15
N ASP A 570 10.26 13.49 1.81
CA ASP A 570 10.44 13.56 3.25
C ASP A 570 9.09 13.43 3.97
N GLU A 571 8.99 12.46 4.87
CA GLU A 571 7.76 12.22 5.64
C GLU A 571 7.51 13.34 6.67
N ASN A 572 8.54 14.06 7.04
CA ASN A 572 8.47 15.24 7.90
C ASN A 572 9.63 16.19 7.61
N GLY A 573 9.42 17.45 7.85
CA GLY A 573 10.45 18.47 7.67
C GLY A 573 10.08 19.80 8.27
N ILE A 574 11.06 20.70 8.28
CA ILE A 574 10.92 22.04 8.83
C ILE A 574 10.28 22.94 7.78
N LEU A 575 9.29 23.74 8.22
CA LEU A 575 8.73 24.82 7.41
C LEU A 575 9.61 26.07 7.54
N ASN A 576 10.33 26.37 6.49
CA ASN A 576 11.17 27.55 6.42
C ASN A 576 10.31 28.79 6.10
N ILE A 577 9.80 29.44 7.14
CA ILE A 577 8.93 30.62 7.02
C ILE A 577 9.81 31.88 7.08
N VAL A 578 9.99 32.53 5.94
CA VAL A 578 10.87 33.72 5.79
C VAL A 578 10.47 34.82 6.71
N THR A 579 9.18 35.10 6.84
CA THR A 579 8.65 36.17 7.67
C THR A 579 9.00 35.94 9.14
N ALA A 580 8.95 34.69 9.62
CA ALA A 580 9.37 34.32 10.96
C ALA A 580 10.91 34.41 11.14
N LEU A 581 11.65 33.94 10.13
CA LEU A 581 13.11 34.04 10.11
C LEU A 581 13.57 35.51 10.13
N ASN A 582 12.87 36.41 9.45
CA ASN A 582 13.18 37.84 9.45
C ASN A 582 12.93 38.52 10.79
N ILE A 583 11.96 38.05 11.60
CA ILE A 583 11.74 38.58 12.95
C ILE A 583 12.89 38.19 13.89
N ASN A 584 13.45 36.99 13.77
CA ASN A 584 14.56 36.49 14.59
C ASN A 584 15.95 36.81 14.02
N LYS A 585 16.03 37.52 12.93
CA LYS A 585 17.23 37.76 12.14
C LYS A 585 18.36 38.50 12.88
N GLU A 586 18.04 39.49 13.72
CA GLU A 586 19.02 40.24 14.48
C GLU A 586 19.78 39.36 15.49
N GLU A 587 19.19 38.24 15.95
CA GLU A 587 19.81 37.33 16.91
C GLU A 587 20.56 36.15 16.26
N THR A 588 20.10 35.64 15.11
CA THR A 588 20.59 34.37 14.55
C THR A 588 21.49 34.50 13.31
N GLY A 589 21.52 35.69 12.67
CA GLY A 589 22.28 35.91 11.42
C GLY A 589 21.75 35.10 10.20
N VAL A 590 20.52 34.61 10.26
CA VAL A 590 19.88 33.87 9.17
C VAL A 590 19.53 34.82 8.03
N VAL A 591 19.88 34.45 6.80
CA VAL A 591 19.67 35.28 5.58
C VAL A 591 18.84 34.56 4.52
N GLY A 592 18.35 33.36 4.82
CA GLY A 592 17.52 32.57 3.93
C GLY A 592 17.47 31.10 4.33
N SER A 593 16.92 30.27 3.45
CA SER A 593 16.88 28.84 3.62
C SER A 593 17.27 28.12 2.32
N PHE A 594 17.50 26.81 2.40
CA PHE A 594 17.81 25.99 1.24
C PHE A 594 17.17 24.60 1.37
N LEU A 595 16.95 23.99 0.23
CA LEU A 595 16.49 22.61 0.12
C LEU A 595 17.52 21.80 -0.65
N THR A 596 17.72 20.57 -0.23
CA THR A 596 18.59 19.62 -0.94
C THR A 596 17.79 18.42 -1.41
N THR A 597 18.03 18.03 -2.65
CA THR A 597 17.48 16.78 -3.21
C THR A 597 18.62 16.00 -3.85
N THR A 598 18.69 14.68 -3.54
CA THR A 598 19.71 13.81 -4.12
C THR A 598 19.05 12.75 -4.98
N SER A 599 19.47 12.66 -6.24
CA SER A 599 19.00 11.60 -7.14
C SER A 599 19.64 10.26 -6.76
N GLU A 600 18.84 9.29 -6.38
CA GLU A 600 19.30 7.93 -6.06
C GLU A 600 19.97 7.23 -7.26
N VAL A 601 19.58 7.59 -8.48
CA VAL A 601 20.10 6.96 -9.71
C VAL A 601 21.47 7.51 -10.10
N THR A 602 21.68 8.81 -9.90
CA THR A 602 22.89 9.50 -10.39
C THR A 602 23.83 9.98 -9.28
N GLY A 603 23.35 10.01 -8.01
CA GLY A 603 24.09 10.62 -6.91
C GLY A 603 24.23 12.15 -7.05
N LEU A 604 23.44 12.77 -7.93
CA LEU A 604 23.46 14.21 -8.17
C LEU A 604 22.67 14.92 -7.06
N MET A 605 23.34 15.72 -6.26
CA MET A 605 22.69 16.60 -5.30
C MET A 605 22.31 17.92 -5.98
N THR A 606 21.06 18.35 -5.76
CA THR A 606 20.56 19.66 -6.18
C THR A 606 20.26 20.47 -4.92
N ILE A 607 20.77 21.70 -4.84
CA ILE A 607 20.54 22.64 -3.76
C ILE A 607 19.73 23.79 -4.33
N THR A 608 18.55 24.04 -3.79
CA THR A 608 17.67 25.15 -4.17
C THR A 608 17.62 26.15 -3.04
N PHE A 609 17.95 27.40 -3.32
CA PHE A 609 17.88 28.46 -2.34
C PHE A 609 16.47 29.04 -2.30
N THR A 610 15.93 29.18 -1.09
CA THR A 610 14.59 29.69 -0.87
C THR A 610 14.65 30.77 0.21
N ALA A 611 13.64 31.63 0.25
CA ALA A 611 13.50 32.56 1.35
C ALA A 611 14.70 33.49 1.56
N LEU A 612 15.33 33.98 0.48
CA LEU A 612 16.50 34.85 0.59
C LEU A 612 16.13 36.28 1.03
N GLU A 613 16.99 36.83 1.86
CA GLU A 613 16.80 38.12 2.54
C GLU A 613 16.53 39.34 1.63
N SER A 614 16.99 39.29 0.38
CA SER A 614 17.00 40.47 -0.48
C SER A 614 16.35 40.19 -1.83
N GLU A 615 15.36 40.99 -2.19
CA GLU A 615 14.80 41.01 -3.58
C GLU A 615 15.84 41.38 -4.65
N GLY A 616 17.03 41.88 -4.24
CA GLY A 616 18.13 42.27 -5.12
C GLY A 616 19.01 41.12 -5.59
N ILE A 617 18.95 39.94 -4.98
CA ILE A 617 19.77 38.78 -5.37
C ILE A 617 19.34 38.29 -6.74
N ARG A 618 20.31 38.12 -7.65
CA ARG A 618 20.09 37.57 -8.99
C ARG A 618 20.99 36.41 -9.32
N TYR A 619 22.19 36.36 -8.74
CA TYR A 619 23.16 35.32 -9.01
C TYR A 619 23.80 34.81 -7.72
N TYR A 620 24.31 33.60 -7.76
CA TYR A 620 25.07 32.98 -6.68
C TYR A 620 26.30 32.24 -7.23
N ARG A 621 27.26 31.96 -6.35
CA ARG A 621 28.42 31.09 -6.61
C ARG A 621 28.74 30.28 -5.35
N VAL A 622 28.99 28.98 -5.52
CA VAL A 622 29.32 28.08 -4.41
C VAL A 622 30.80 27.80 -4.40
N LEU A 623 31.42 27.96 -3.24
CA LEU A 623 32.83 27.69 -3.01
C LEU A 623 33.01 26.54 -2.01
N ALA A 624 33.96 25.64 -2.28
CA ALA A 624 34.43 24.65 -1.32
C ALA A 624 35.22 25.32 -0.18
N GLU A 625 35.49 24.60 0.90
CA GLU A 625 36.25 25.06 2.06
C GLU A 625 37.63 25.72 1.71
N ASN A 626 38.27 25.19 0.69
CA ASN A 626 39.56 25.69 0.17
C ASN A 626 39.43 26.93 -0.73
N GLY A 627 38.25 27.55 -0.81
CA GLY A 627 37.94 28.72 -1.64
C GLY A 627 37.82 28.42 -3.15
N LYS A 628 37.91 27.17 -3.58
CA LYS A 628 37.75 26.80 -4.98
C LYS A 628 36.27 26.79 -5.34
N ALA A 629 35.90 27.42 -6.46
CA ALA A 629 34.55 27.41 -6.95
C ALA A 629 34.14 25.99 -7.40
N LEU A 630 32.95 25.59 -7.00
CA LEU A 630 32.31 24.35 -7.42
C LEU A 630 31.39 24.58 -8.63
N GLY A 631 31.08 23.52 -9.34
CA GLY A 631 30.28 23.59 -10.58
C GLY A 631 31.03 24.21 -11.74
N SER A 632 30.40 25.12 -12.50
CA SER A 632 31.01 25.83 -13.62
C SER A 632 32.06 26.87 -13.18
N GLY A 633 32.06 27.23 -11.89
CA GLY A 633 32.89 28.33 -11.35
C GLY A 633 32.38 29.73 -11.70
N GLU A 634 31.38 29.84 -12.53
CA GLU A 634 30.72 31.10 -12.90
C GLU A 634 29.55 31.41 -11.98
N LYS A 635 29.08 32.66 -12.00
CA LYS A 635 27.88 33.06 -11.26
C LYS A 635 26.65 32.47 -11.94
N ALA A 636 25.90 31.64 -11.22
CA ALA A 636 24.66 31.03 -11.71
C ALA A 636 23.43 31.86 -11.30
N PRO A 637 22.36 31.88 -12.13
CA PRO A 637 21.09 32.48 -11.73
C PRO A 637 20.52 31.81 -10.48
N ILE A 638 19.90 32.61 -9.60
CA ILE A 638 19.41 32.11 -8.30
C ILE A 638 18.28 31.11 -8.42
N ASP A 639 17.52 31.15 -9.50
CA ASP A 639 16.38 30.30 -9.81
C ASP A 639 16.76 28.94 -10.42
N GLU A 640 18.04 28.75 -10.82
CA GLU A 640 18.46 27.49 -11.45
C GLU A 640 18.87 26.39 -10.45
N GLY A 641 19.08 26.72 -9.18
CA GLY A 641 19.60 25.81 -8.16
C GLY A 641 21.01 25.29 -8.45
N PHE A 642 21.75 24.94 -7.42
CA PHE A 642 23.10 24.39 -7.55
C PHE A 642 23.06 22.87 -7.68
N LYS A 643 23.73 22.32 -8.69
CA LYS A 643 23.79 20.86 -8.93
C LYS A 643 25.23 20.38 -8.88
N HIS A 644 25.51 19.37 -8.04
CA HIS A 644 26.85 18.81 -7.92
C HIS A 644 26.81 17.29 -7.67
N LEU A 645 27.70 16.56 -8.36
CA LEU A 645 27.90 15.12 -8.17
C LEU A 645 28.88 14.87 -7.02
N GLY A 646 28.51 13.97 -6.09
CA GLY A 646 29.38 13.53 -5.00
C GLY A 646 29.40 14.42 -3.77
N LEU A 647 28.52 15.44 -3.66
CA LEU A 647 28.25 16.11 -2.40
C LEU A 647 27.35 15.23 -1.54
N VAL A 648 27.61 15.20 -0.25
CA VAL A 648 26.76 14.59 0.78
C VAL A 648 26.33 15.64 1.80
N SER A 649 25.24 15.37 2.55
CA SER A 649 24.67 16.34 3.48
C SER A 649 25.69 16.86 4.52
N SER A 650 26.67 16.03 4.92
CA SER A 650 27.75 16.43 5.84
C SER A 650 28.70 17.50 5.27
N ASP A 651 28.74 17.67 3.95
CA ASP A 651 29.66 18.61 3.30
C ASP A 651 29.06 20.03 3.24
N LEU A 652 27.74 20.15 3.39
CA LEU A 652 27.02 21.42 3.17
C LEU A 652 27.48 22.53 4.10
N GLY A 653 27.74 22.23 5.37
CA GLY A 653 28.23 23.20 6.35
C GLY A 653 29.60 23.79 6.06
N GLN A 654 30.39 23.12 5.20
CA GLN A 654 31.73 23.55 4.80
C GLN A 654 31.72 24.43 3.54
N LEU A 655 30.57 24.49 2.85
CA LEU A 655 30.44 25.29 1.64
C LEU A 655 30.21 26.78 1.97
N THR A 656 30.83 27.65 1.18
CA THR A 656 30.57 29.09 1.22
C THR A 656 29.78 29.50 -0.01
N ILE A 657 28.73 30.28 0.17
CA ILE A 657 27.90 30.75 -0.94
C ILE A 657 28.03 32.27 -1.00
N GLU A 658 28.37 32.76 -2.17
CA GLU A 658 28.43 34.16 -2.49
C GLU A 658 27.18 34.57 -3.25
N PHE A 659 26.48 35.62 -2.79
CA PHE A 659 25.28 36.15 -3.43
C PHE A 659 25.57 37.51 -4.07
N TYR A 660 25.05 37.71 -5.28
CA TYR A 660 25.32 38.84 -6.11
C TYR A 660 24.04 39.49 -6.63
N ASP A 661 24.09 40.80 -6.82
CA ASP A 661 23.01 41.59 -7.42
C ASP A 661 22.98 41.48 -8.96
N ALA A 662 22.05 42.19 -9.59
CA ALA A 662 21.91 42.24 -11.07
C ALA A 662 23.12 42.86 -11.76
N SER A 663 23.91 43.68 -11.08
CA SER A 663 25.17 44.28 -11.60
C SER A 663 26.36 43.33 -11.49
N GLY A 664 26.21 42.21 -10.79
CA GLY A 664 27.25 41.26 -10.49
C GLY A 664 28.12 41.67 -9.29
N SER A 665 27.69 42.64 -8.47
CA SER A 665 28.35 43.06 -7.23
C SER A 665 28.02 42.08 -6.10
N LEU A 666 29.02 41.72 -5.27
CA LEU A 666 28.84 40.82 -4.13
C LEU A 666 28.00 41.51 -3.05
N LEU A 667 26.89 40.92 -2.68
CA LEU A 667 25.98 41.40 -1.62
C LEU A 667 26.44 40.91 -0.24
N TYR A 668 26.61 39.58 -0.11
CA TYR A 668 27.13 38.96 1.10
C TYR A 668 27.58 37.51 0.83
N THR A 669 28.29 36.95 1.80
CA THR A 669 28.64 35.53 1.82
C THR A 669 27.87 34.82 2.94
N GLY A 670 27.44 33.61 2.64
CA GLY A 670 26.72 32.74 3.59
C GLY A 670 27.30 31.36 3.64
N TYR A 671 26.86 30.55 4.61
CA TYR A 671 27.10 29.15 4.70
C TYR A 671 25.78 28.43 5.01
N MET A 672 25.69 27.16 4.64
CA MET A 672 24.51 26.33 4.86
C MET A 672 24.61 25.63 6.21
N ASP A 673 23.60 25.79 7.03
CA ASP A 673 23.42 25.03 8.27
C ASP A 673 22.50 23.83 7.93
N ALA A 674 23.09 22.65 7.79
CA ALA A 674 22.38 21.43 7.34
C ALA A 674 21.37 20.93 8.37
N ASP A 675 21.59 21.20 9.67
CA ASP A 675 20.73 20.74 10.75
C ASP A 675 19.42 21.55 10.81
N SER A 676 19.49 22.84 10.50
CA SER A 676 18.32 23.73 10.52
C SER A 676 17.74 24.04 9.13
N GLY A 677 18.39 23.60 8.04
CA GLY A 677 17.98 23.95 6.67
C GLY A 677 18.09 25.43 6.35
N THR A 678 18.82 26.22 7.18
CA THR A 678 18.93 27.68 7.08
C THR A 678 20.26 28.12 6.47
N LEU A 679 20.22 29.26 5.81
CA LEU A 679 21.39 29.96 5.29
C LEU A 679 21.80 31.06 6.26
N LYS A 680 23.02 30.99 6.81
CA LYS A 680 23.53 31.94 7.76
C LYS A 680 24.58 32.84 7.13
N LYS A 681 24.56 34.14 7.47
CA LYS A 681 25.55 35.10 7.00
C LYS A 681 26.91 34.80 7.63
N ARG A 682 27.95 34.74 6.82
CA ARG A 682 29.32 34.65 7.31
C ARG A 682 29.77 36.06 7.72
N VAL A 683 29.95 36.28 9.00
CA VAL A 683 30.57 37.53 9.49
C VAL A 683 32.05 37.40 9.14
N THR A 684 32.50 38.20 8.18
CA THR A 684 33.96 38.43 7.97
C THR A 684 34.46 39.27 9.11
N GLU A 685 35.29 38.67 9.98
CA GLU A 685 36.12 39.43 10.94
C GLU A 685 37.06 40.44 10.25
#